data_f8c581455fcf4927faf21b53712b8af5
#
_entry.id   f8c581455fcf4927faf21b53712b8af5
#
_cell.length_a   1.000
_cell.length_b   1.000
_cell.length_c   1.000
_cell.angle_alpha   90.00
_cell.angle_beta   90.00
_cell.angle_gamma   90.00
#
_symmetry.space_group_name_H-M   'P 1'
#
loop_
_entity.id
_entity.type
_entity.pdbx_description
1 polymer ?
#
loop_
_entity_poly.entity_id
_entity_poly.type
_entity_poly.pdbx_seq_one_letter_code
_entity_poly.pdbx_strand_id
1 'polypeptide(L)'
;MSATAVFERRNKQIQDAIDGQNLKQALQLCEKRLKKGEDSHFLRAWKAYILFSHVDDVHRRRGISETLELCRTEPPVSDIEALNILYTTLKGLDEHVETTRAIWERATKAKPQALDIQLRWFNLALEKGDWKTAQKKELLSPSRAIQTSEEFFLLIKIFETQGQHEEIVSFLNSKHLGIESRICQNDWSFVRAKIASLENAALWDEALSYTRELLALPADLANGSRTAAAQEKDDWQVWGLLLVATKKLDNKEISRETQEFIAAYIKRQPKSRNAQLAALDLTEQLITIKELSPGDLLAKCREYFDRNCTKLYCFHDLCKYLIKLDRSMQDEFQFHVSQKVIADQSVDDQKEVSDPFKGVATINALKYEYCFQLSFEDDKKLSVQKVENFVSRCLRIYRYTDRPNQHSAPSTIESQPNDDLCLLAVMALIRFHQTSIGSKRDAPHPALIQAAALIENLLLKSPHNYEALLLLVRIYLLLGAGSLALKSFHRLSLKQMQYETVAHNLFTRLASTHPHAAPPYEGLEVKDYDPQSAMRHALNFYRNSETATKYSRNVGLEHGSYVNVAGSIDLQKSLKNSICRRMWALETRRIGRLVGGDSVGQYDHIVSDIDSVVDKRNFDGFPNCELPGKPSFEEHVRLGPKPGAQAVKAMTVTDVLFDFLIKNRTTKKTSSSSTSTLSNIDLSRYLDPDLVISLPETELTAAEIENTNIHLTLLKALASLASTDTKQSSPPTPITTHLVTLESFLTEKLIMLSSTPISTSILPTTIPLASAIKQQPATTPSSIGPSWLYLHTTISLLETLKATNLFLTFLSPQSSPTTRKPDLPATKSKNAQSQPLPTKETVENLHNLVEQLVDVIRRNTRFLKMQIAESGMLGELVEWVRGEYGFENDGYNSGGDGGDNDDGDAVGEAEPVGTVRREIEELMDTASLELFCASLMESWDESLDGVLGLCAVM
;
A
#
# COMPACT_ATOMS: atom_id res chain seq x y z
N MET A 1 54.70 31.05 0.65
CA MET A 1 53.60 30.07 0.57
C MET A 1 54.22 28.68 0.52
N SER A 2 53.75 27.75 1.30
CA SER A 2 54.22 26.36 1.24
C SER A 2 53.81 25.76 -0.15
N ALA A 3 54.59 24.79 -0.63
CA ALA A 3 54.31 24.10 -1.88
C ALA A 3 52.89 23.50 -1.90
N THR A 4 52.44 23.06 -0.72
CA THR A 4 51.10 22.54 -0.46
C THR A 4 50.00 23.59 -0.71
N ALA A 5 50.18 24.81 -0.21
CA ALA A 5 49.19 25.89 -0.42
C ALA A 5 49.06 26.33 -1.87
N VAL A 6 50.16 26.24 -2.66
CA VAL A 6 50.14 26.52 -4.09
C VAL A 6 49.43 25.38 -4.84
N PHE A 7 49.63 24.13 -4.44
CA PHE A 7 48.94 22.98 -5.03
C PHE A 7 47.44 23.03 -4.79
N GLU A 8 47.03 23.28 -3.56
CA GLU A 8 45.61 23.43 -3.20
C GLU A 8 44.91 24.56 -3.96
N ARG A 9 45.57 25.73 -4.10
CA ARG A 9 45.03 26.85 -4.85
C ARG A 9 44.86 26.54 -6.34
N ARG A 10 45.78 25.74 -6.93
CA ARG A 10 45.66 25.29 -8.32
C ARG A 10 44.57 24.25 -8.51
N ASN A 11 44.39 23.37 -7.55
CA ASN A 11 43.27 22.40 -7.54
C ASN A 11 41.91 23.11 -7.45
N LYS A 12 41.82 24.12 -6.58
CA LYS A 12 40.62 24.93 -6.43
C LYS A 12 40.24 25.62 -7.74
N GLN A 13 41.19 26.13 -8.52
CA GLN A 13 40.91 26.75 -9.83
C GLN A 13 40.26 25.76 -10.83
N ILE A 14 40.68 24.49 -10.80
CA ILE A 14 40.07 23.46 -11.67
C ILE A 14 38.68 23.10 -11.12
N GLN A 15 38.54 22.96 -9.81
CA GLN A 15 37.27 22.67 -9.18
C GLN A 15 36.23 23.76 -9.42
N ASP A 16 36.62 25.05 -9.23
CA ASP A 16 35.76 26.20 -9.49
C ASP A 16 35.26 26.23 -10.96
N ALA A 17 36.13 25.82 -11.90
CA ALA A 17 35.77 25.74 -13.33
C ALA A 17 34.79 24.58 -13.59
N ILE A 18 34.92 23.45 -12.89
CA ILE A 18 33.99 22.32 -12.97
C ILE A 18 32.64 22.70 -12.38
N ASP A 19 32.60 23.26 -11.16
CA ASP A 19 31.41 23.71 -10.46
C ASP A 19 30.66 24.79 -11.26
N GLY A 20 31.40 25.68 -11.94
CA GLY A 20 30.85 26.65 -12.86
C GLY A 20 30.46 26.09 -14.24
N GLN A 21 30.47 24.75 -14.41
CA GLN A 21 30.19 24.05 -15.68
C GLN A 21 31.05 24.48 -16.89
N ASN A 22 32.16 25.13 -16.62
CA ASN A 22 33.12 25.51 -17.66
C ASN A 22 34.17 24.40 -17.91
N LEU A 23 33.68 23.25 -18.39
CA LEU A 23 34.49 22.04 -18.56
C LEU A 23 35.65 22.24 -19.56
N LYS A 24 35.50 23.14 -20.55
CA LYS A 24 36.56 23.49 -21.49
C LYS A 24 37.75 24.18 -20.80
N GLN A 25 37.49 25.11 -19.90
CA GLN A 25 38.51 25.79 -19.12
C GLN A 25 39.14 24.78 -18.11
N ALA A 26 38.34 23.98 -17.43
CA ALA A 26 38.85 22.95 -16.53
C ALA A 26 39.81 21.98 -17.22
N LEU A 27 39.47 21.52 -18.44
CA LEU A 27 40.32 20.65 -19.26
C LEU A 27 41.63 21.31 -19.64
N GLN A 28 41.59 22.57 -20.08
CA GLN A 28 42.79 23.34 -20.42
C GLN A 28 43.74 23.55 -19.23
N LEU A 29 43.20 23.80 -18.04
CA LEU A 29 43.97 23.93 -16.81
C LEU A 29 44.66 22.62 -16.45
N CYS A 30 43.91 21.50 -16.53
CA CYS A 30 44.43 20.17 -16.27
C CYS A 30 45.57 19.79 -17.26
N GLU A 31 45.35 19.96 -18.57
CA GLU A 31 46.33 19.68 -19.61
C GLU A 31 47.58 20.54 -19.50
N LYS A 32 47.43 21.84 -19.16
CA LYS A 32 48.56 22.76 -18.92
C LYS A 32 49.45 22.28 -17.77
N ARG A 33 48.89 21.69 -16.73
CA ARG A 33 49.65 21.13 -15.57
C ARG A 33 50.36 19.84 -15.98
N LEU A 34 49.68 18.93 -16.68
CA LEU A 34 50.27 17.69 -17.19
C LEU A 34 51.43 17.96 -18.14
N LYS A 35 51.32 18.96 -19.05
CA LYS A 35 52.38 19.40 -19.97
C LYS A 35 53.57 20.03 -19.25
N LYS A 36 53.40 20.59 -18.03
CA LYS A 36 54.45 21.12 -17.18
C LYS A 36 55.18 20.11 -16.34
N GLY A 37 54.81 18.81 -16.49
CA GLY A 37 55.45 17.72 -15.77
C GLY A 37 54.82 17.40 -14.41
N GLU A 38 53.68 18.01 -14.09
CA GLU A 38 52.89 17.59 -12.90
C GLU A 38 52.06 16.32 -13.25
N ASP A 39 52.77 15.25 -13.65
CA ASP A 39 52.09 14.01 -14.08
C ASP A 39 51.80 13.10 -12.90
N SER A 40 50.60 13.17 -12.36
CA SER A 40 50.12 12.34 -11.27
C SER A 40 48.87 11.58 -11.62
N HIS A 41 48.64 10.43 -11.02
CA HIS A 41 47.39 9.66 -11.19
C HIS A 41 46.15 10.49 -10.86
N PHE A 42 46.25 11.39 -9.87
CA PHE A 42 45.17 12.32 -9.52
C PHE A 42 44.79 13.25 -10.68
N LEU A 43 45.76 13.93 -11.29
CA LEU A 43 45.44 14.84 -12.39
C LEU A 43 44.99 14.11 -13.65
N ARG A 44 45.49 12.90 -13.91
CA ARG A 44 45.02 12.06 -15.01
C ARG A 44 43.57 11.59 -14.78
N ALA A 45 43.25 11.14 -13.58
CA ALA A 45 41.91 10.77 -13.20
C ALA A 45 40.93 11.96 -13.29
N TRP A 46 41.38 13.12 -12.85
CA TRP A 46 40.57 14.35 -12.94
C TRP A 46 40.31 14.79 -14.38
N LYS A 47 41.34 14.73 -15.24
CA LYS A 47 41.18 14.96 -16.68
C LYS A 47 40.17 14.02 -17.31
N ALA A 48 40.26 12.73 -17.01
CA ALA A 48 39.31 11.70 -17.50
C ALA A 48 37.87 11.99 -17.04
N TYR A 49 37.69 12.42 -15.79
CA TYR A 49 36.42 12.84 -15.24
C TYR A 49 35.82 14.07 -15.94
N ILE A 50 36.64 15.10 -16.19
CA ILE A 50 36.23 16.30 -16.94
C ILE A 50 35.79 15.95 -18.37
N LEU A 51 36.51 15.07 -19.04
CA LEU A 51 36.15 14.55 -20.36
C LEU A 51 34.84 13.75 -20.31
N PHE A 52 34.67 12.91 -19.33
CA PHE A 52 33.45 12.12 -19.12
C PHE A 52 32.21 13.01 -18.89
N SER A 53 32.36 14.08 -18.15
CA SER A 53 31.31 15.04 -17.83
C SER A 53 30.92 15.96 -19.00
N HIS A 54 31.67 15.92 -20.11
CA HIS A 54 31.42 16.79 -21.26
C HIS A 54 30.14 16.37 -22.02
N VAL A 55 29.38 17.34 -22.53
CA VAL A 55 28.12 17.09 -23.27
C VAL A 55 28.38 16.39 -24.61
N ASP A 56 29.55 16.60 -25.23
CA ASP A 56 29.94 15.99 -26.51
C ASP A 56 30.32 14.52 -26.33
N ASP A 57 29.67 13.65 -27.06
CA ASP A 57 29.86 12.18 -27.01
C ASP A 57 31.30 11.74 -27.34
N VAL A 58 32.01 12.48 -28.17
CA VAL A 58 33.40 12.15 -28.52
C VAL A 58 34.31 12.35 -27.30
N HIS A 59 34.16 13.46 -26.60
CA HIS A 59 34.89 13.74 -25.36
C HIS A 59 34.50 12.75 -24.25
N ARG A 60 33.21 12.44 -24.14
CA ARG A 60 32.70 11.49 -23.15
C ARG A 60 33.29 10.09 -23.36
N ARG A 61 33.25 9.55 -24.58
CA ARG A 61 33.86 8.24 -24.91
C ARG A 61 35.36 8.22 -24.64
N ARG A 62 36.04 9.31 -24.93
CA ARG A 62 37.45 9.44 -24.61
C ARG A 62 37.69 9.43 -23.09
N GLY A 63 36.85 10.12 -22.30
CA GLY A 63 36.93 10.13 -20.85
C GLY A 63 36.76 8.74 -20.26
N ILE A 64 35.82 7.94 -20.78
CA ILE A 64 35.62 6.54 -20.41
C ILE A 64 36.87 5.72 -20.75
N SER A 65 37.40 5.84 -21.94
CA SER A 65 38.62 5.11 -22.39
C SER A 65 39.82 5.42 -21.49
N GLU A 66 40.11 6.72 -21.24
CA GLU A 66 41.19 7.14 -20.36
C GLU A 66 41.00 6.66 -18.91
N THR A 67 39.76 6.61 -18.41
CA THR A 67 39.44 6.04 -17.08
C THR A 67 39.75 4.54 -17.02
N LEU A 68 39.31 3.78 -18.03
CA LEU A 68 39.55 2.33 -18.08
C LEU A 68 41.07 2.01 -18.26
N GLU A 69 41.80 2.82 -18.96
CA GLU A 69 43.26 2.71 -19.09
C GLU A 69 43.94 2.93 -17.74
N LEU A 70 43.58 3.99 -16.99
CA LEU A 70 44.08 4.25 -15.65
C LEU A 70 43.76 3.10 -14.66
N CYS A 71 42.62 2.47 -14.82
CA CYS A 71 42.26 1.31 -14.00
C CYS A 71 43.15 0.09 -14.25
N ARG A 72 43.82 0.03 -15.40
CA ARG A 72 44.69 -1.10 -15.81
C ARG A 72 46.19 -0.79 -15.69
N THR A 73 46.59 0.45 -15.35
CA THR A 73 47.99 0.84 -15.21
C THR A 73 48.73 0.02 -14.14
N GLU A 74 50.05 -0.19 -14.40
CA GLU A 74 51.00 -0.76 -13.47
C GLU A 74 52.13 0.28 -13.20
N PRO A 75 52.46 0.62 -11.91
CA PRO A 75 51.83 0.12 -10.71
C PRO A 75 50.40 0.64 -10.54
N PRO A 76 49.54 -0.11 -9.76
CA PRO A 76 48.15 0.29 -9.58
C PRO A 76 48.00 1.67 -8.95
N VAL A 77 46.95 2.40 -9.36
CA VAL A 77 46.58 3.65 -8.71
C VAL A 77 46.34 3.40 -7.21
N SER A 78 47.09 4.07 -6.36
CA SER A 78 47.04 3.94 -4.90
C SER A 78 46.98 5.29 -4.19
N ASP A 79 46.51 6.32 -4.88
CA ASP A 79 46.13 7.61 -4.34
C ASP A 79 44.62 7.61 -4.11
N ILE A 80 44.20 7.88 -2.87
CA ILE A 80 42.82 7.80 -2.46
C ILE A 80 41.92 8.81 -3.21
N GLU A 81 42.44 10.01 -3.48
CA GLU A 81 41.68 11.03 -4.24
C GLU A 81 41.48 10.61 -5.71
N ALA A 82 42.53 10.08 -6.33
CA ALA A 82 42.45 9.52 -7.68
C ALA A 82 41.47 8.34 -7.74
N LEU A 83 41.52 7.44 -6.77
CA LEU A 83 40.59 6.31 -6.69
C LEU A 83 39.12 6.75 -6.52
N ASN A 84 38.85 7.78 -5.71
CA ASN A 84 37.51 8.34 -5.56
C ASN A 84 37.00 8.96 -6.88
N ILE A 85 37.83 9.65 -7.62
CA ILE A 85 37.49 10.23 -8.93
C ILE A 85 37.17 9.11 -9.93
N LEU A 86 38.05 8.11 -10.07
CA LEU A 86 37.85 6.95 -10.93
C LEU A 86 36.57 6.21 -10.58
N TYR A 87 36.30 6.00 -9.26
CA TYR A 87 35.06 5.42 -8.78
C TYR A 87 33.84 6.23 -9.17
N THR A 88 33.90 7.57 -9.06
CA THR A 88 32.79 8.46 -9.43
C THR A 88 32.47 8.36 -10.92
N THR A 89 33.49 8.27 -11.77
CA THR A 89 33.33 8.09 -13.22
C THR A 89 32.69 6.72 -13.54
N LEU A 90 33.21 5.65 -12.95
CA LEU A 90 32.75 4.27 -13.22
C LEU A 90 31.37 3.98 -12.66
N LYS A 91 30.98 4.61 -11.54
CA LYS A 91 29.66 4.44 -10.92
C LYS A 91 28.51 4.83 -11.84
N GLY A 92 28.73 5.73 -12.79
CA GLY A 92 27.76 6.14 -13.81
C GLY A 92 27.68 5.18 -15.03
N LEU A 93 28.42 4.07 -15.00
CA LEU A 93 28.56 3.11 -16.11
C LEU A 93 28.22 1.71 -15.62
N ASP A 94 26.98 1.29 -15.81
CA ASP A 94 26.46 -0.01 -15.33
C ASP A 94 27.25 -1.21 -15.90
N GLU A 95 27.88 -1.07 -17.06
CA GLU A 95 28.67 -2.11 -17.74
C GLU A 95 30.02 -2.41 -17.04
N HIS A 96 30.48 -1.59 -16.08
CA HIS A 96 31.81 -1.66 -15.49
C HIS A 96 31.85 -1.96 -13.99
N VAL A 97 30.86 -2.67 -13.45
CA VAL A 97 30.77 -3.02 -12.02
C VAL A 97 32.01 -3.78 -11.54
N GLU A 98 32.48 -4.77 -12.30
CA GLU A 98 33.64 -5.55 -11.96
C GLU A 98 34.93 -4.73 -11.98
N THR A 99 35.07 -3.81 -12.94
CA THR A 99 36.21 -2.88 -13.00
C THR A 99 36.22 -1.97 -11.78
N THR A 100 35.04 -1.46 -11.37
CA THR A 100 34.88 -0.61 -10.19
C THR A 100 35.31 -1.30 -8.91
N ARG A 101 35.06 -2.61 -8.82
CA ARG A 101 35.50 -3.44 -7.69
C ARG A 101 37.01 -3.70 -7.73
N ALA A 102 37.52 -4.05 -8.92
CA ALA A 102 38.93 -4.42 -9.09
C ALA A 102 39.90 -3.27 -8.78
N ILE A 103 39.54 -2.01 -9.01
CA ILE A 103 40.46 -0.88 -8.70
C ILE A 103 40.81 -0.80 -7.22
N TRP A 104 39.82 -0.97 -6.33
CA TRP A 104 40.02 -0.95 -4.88
C TRP A 104 40.80 -2.16 -4.41
N GLU A 105 40.54 -3.33 -4.97
CA GLU A 105 41.27 -4.56 -4.65
C GLU A 105 42.75 -4.48 -5.06
N ARG A 106 43.03 -3.95 -6.26
CA ARG A 106 44.41 -3.72 -6.71
C ARG A 106 45.15 -2.68 -5.88
N ALA A 107 44.47 -1.57 -5.55
CA ALA A 107 45.05 -0.52 -4.70
C ALA A 107 45.44 -1.02 -3.32
N THR A 108 44.56 -1.83 -2.71
CA THR A 108 44.80 -2.40 -1.37
C THR A 108 45.93 -3.45 -1.37
N LYS A 109 46.03 -4.27 -2.43
CA LYS A 109 47.14 -5.21 -2.61
C LYS A 109 48.47 -4.49 -2.80
N ALA A 110 48.46 -3.34 -3.52
CA ALA A 110 49.67 -2.54 -3.73
C ALA A 110 50.12 -1.78 -2.50
N LYS A 111 49.20 -1.38 -1.61
CA LYS A 111 49.53 -0.68 -0.36
C LYS A 111 48.78 -1.33 0.85
N PRO A 112 49.18 -2.49 1.31
CA PRO A 112 48.48 -3.20 2.38
C PRO A 112 48.48 -2.49 3.72
N GLN A 113 49.39 -1.51 3.95
CA GLN A 113 49.45 -0.71 5.15
C GLN A 113 48.64 0.60 5.11
N ALA A 114 48.04 0.94 3.97
CA ALA A 114 47.23 2.17 3.80
C ALA A 114 45.83 1.95 4.39
N LEU A 115 45.65 2.34 5.63
CA LEU A 115 44.41 2.15 6.38
C LEU A 115 43.25 2.94 5.79
N ASP A 116 43.52 4.13 5.24
CA ASP A 116 42.55 5.01 4.58
C ASP A 116 41.92 4.36 3.34
N ILE A 117 42.73 3.69 2.51
CA ILE A 117 42.25 2.96 1.33
C ILE A 117 41.41 1.75 1.74
N GLN A 118 41.86 1.02 2.75
CA GLN A 118 41.16 -0.16 3.26
C GLN A 118 39.80 0.23 3.84
N LEU A 119 39.76 1.26 4.69
CA LEU A 119 38.53 1.75 5.31
C LEU A 119 37.55 2.28 4.26
N ARG A 120 38.07 3.04 3.28
CA ARG A 120 37.22 3.56 2.21
C ARG A 120 36.62 2.45 1.35
N TRP A 121 37.38 1.44 0.99
CA TRP A 121 36.89 0.30 0.24
C TRP A 121 35.85 -0.51 1.05
N PHE A 122 36.12 -0.73 2.34
CA PHE A 122 35.18 -1.37 3.24
C PHE A 122 33.85 -0.61 3.31
N ASN A 123 33.89 0.70 3.51
CA ASN A 123 32.69 1.54 3.54
C ASN A 123 31.92 1.49 2.21
N LEU A 124 32.61 1.45 1.07
CA LEU A 124 31.99 1.28 -0.22
C LEU A 124 31.35 -0.09 -0.43
N ALA A 125 31.97 -1.15 0.10
CA ALA A 125 31.38 -2.48 0.10
C ALA A 125 30.08 -2.52 0.93
N LEU A 126 30.09 -1.92 2.13
CA LEU A 126 28.91 -1.76 2.96
C LEU A 126 27.83 -0.91 2.31
N GLU A 127 28.21 0.20 1.66
CA GLU A 127 27.27 1.07 0.94
C GLU A 127 26.49 0.32 -0.15
N LYS A 128 27.13 -0.67 -0.79
CA LYS A 128 26.54 -1.50 -1.84
C LYS A 128 25.86 -2.78 -1.32
N GLY A 129 25.99 -3.10 -0.03
CA GLY A 129 25.54 -4.36 0.53
C GLY A 129 26.38 -5.58 0.06
N ASP A 130 27.62 -5.37 -0.36
CA ASP A 130 28.57 -6.44 -0.71
C ASP A 130 29.22 -7.00 0.56
N TRP A 131 28.43 -7.77 1.31
CA TRP A 131 28.84 -8.37 2.58
C TRP A 131 30.02 -9.33 2.47
N LYS A 132 30.15 -10.04 1.32
CA LYS A 132 31.29 -10.95 1.06
C LYS A 132 32.61 -10.19 0.95
N THR A 133 32.60 -9.05 0.29
CA THR A 133 33.79 -8.18 0.20
C THR A 133 34.08 -7.52 1.55
N ALA A 134 33.06 -7.11 2.29
CA ALA A 134 33.20 -6.55 3.63
C ALA A 134 33.82 -7.57 4.61
N GLN A 135 33.42 -8.84 4.56
CA GLN A 135 34.00 -9.91 5.39
C GLN A 135 35.46 -10.21 5.06
N LYS A 136 35.83 -10.26 3.78
CA LYS A 136 37.23 -10.52 3.35
C LYS A 136 38.22 -9.46 3.79
N LYS A 137 37.74 -8.30 4.15
CA LYS A 137 38.56 -7.17 4.56
C LYS A 137 38.50 -7.01 6.06
N GLU A 138 39.38 -7.60 6.70
CA GLU A 138 40.28 -7.29 7.81
C GLU A 138 39.91 -6.23 8.88
N LEU A 139 38.63 -5.82 9.01
CA LEU A 139 38.14 -5.37 10.33
C LEU A 139 38.27 -6.47 11.36
N LEU A 140 38.34 -7.71 10.87
CA LEU A 140 38.53 -8.95 11.59
C LEU A 140 39.98 -9.44 11.58
N SER A 141 40.95 -8.60 11.20
CA SER A 141 42.33 -8.96 11.36
C SER A 141 42.59 -9.32 12.83
N PRO A 142 43.22 -10.44 13.13
CA PRO A 142 43.55 -10.84 14.51
C PRO A 142 44.36 -9.79 15.30
N SER A 143 44.88 -8.78 14.63
CA SER A 143 45.63 -7.67 15.20
C SER A 143 44.77 -6.53 15.78
N ARG A 144 43.47 -6.49 15.48
CA ARG A 144 42.52 -5.48 16.00
C ARG A 144 41.41 -6.18 16.74
N ALA A 145 41.56 -6.34 18.06
CA ALA A 145 40.46 -6.84 18.88
C ALA A 145 39.22 -5.93 18.74
N ILE A 146 38.04 -6.53 18.57
CA ILE A 146 36.77 -5.83 18.65
C ILE A 146 36.68 -5.13 20.00
N GLN A 147 36.48 -3.82 19.99
CA GLN A 147 36.48 -3.00 21.21
C GLN A 147 35.13 -2.35 21.49
N THR A 148 34.27 -2.24 20.49
CA THR A 148 32.98 -1.57 20.61
C THR A 148 31.82 -2.50 20.31
N SER A 149 30.63 -2.21 20.88
CA SER A 149 29.39 -2.91 20.59
C SER A 149 28.99 -2.76 19.12
N GLU A 150 29.23 -1.61 18.51
CA GLU A 150 28.92 -1.36 17.11
C GLU A 150 29.74 -2.23 16.14
N GLU A 151 31.05 -2.36 16.40
CA GLU A 151 31.94 -3.26 15.64
C GLU A 151 31.46 -4.71 15.74
N PHE A 152 31.07 -5.14 16.94
CA PHE A 152 30.57 -6.49 17.17
C PHE A 152 29.23 -6.72 16.51
N PHE A 153 28.33 -5.73 16.57
CA PHE A 153 27.04 -5.81 15.90
C PHE A 153 27.19 -5.90 14.38
N LEU A 154 28.12 -5.14 13.80
CA LEU A 154 28.47 -5.25 12.38
C LEU A 154 28.96 -6.64 12.00
N LEU A 155 29.82 -7.24 12.85
CA LEU A 155 30.28 -8.61 12.66
C LEU A 155 29.10 -9.59 12.62
N ILE A 156 28.22 -9.54 13.61
CA ILE A 156 27.00 -10.36 13.66
C ILE A 156 26.20 -10.18 12.37
N LYS A 157 26.00 -8.94 11.90
CA LYS A 157 25.28 -8.67 10.66
C LYS A 157 25.93 -9.26 9.41
N ILE A 158 27.24 -9.22 9.31
CA ILE A 158 27.99 -9.83 8.21
C ILE A 158 27.77 -11.35 8.18
N PHE A 159 27.83 -12.01 9.34
CA PHE A 159 27.61 -13.46 9.46
C PHE A 159 26.15 -13.84 9.22
N GLU A 160 25.21 -13.06 9.75
CA GLU A 160 23.77 -13.24 9.55
C GLU A 160 23.40 -13.20 8.05
N THR A 161 23.90 -12.21 7.29
CA THR A 161 23.61 -12.08 5.85
C THR A 161 24.21 -13.22 5.01
N GLN A 162 25.15 -13.99 5.57
CA GLN A 162 25.73 -15.16 4.92
C GLN A 162 25.17 -16.48 5.44
N GLY A 163 24.21 -16.44 6.36
CA GLY A 163 23.58 -17.62 6.94
C GLY A 163 24.47 -18.39 7.93
N GLN A 164 25.53 -17.76 8.43
CA GLN A 164 26.49 -18.38 9.37
C GLN A 164 26.01 -18.20 10.83
N HIS A 165 24.87 -18.80 11.17
CA HIS A 165 24.23 -18.58 12.48
C HIS A 165 24.90 -19.32 13.62
N GLU A 166 25.52 -20.49 13.37
CA GLU A 166 26.25 -21.24 14.39
C GLU A 166 27.45 -20.45 14.90
N GLU A 167 28.18 -19.78 14.01
CA GLU A 167 29.30 -18.94 14.37
C GLU A 167 28.86 -17.75 15.23
N ILE A 168 27.69 -17.14 14.90
CA ILE A 168 27.12 -16.05 15.72
C ILE A 168 26.83 -16.55 17.13
N VAL A 169 26.20 -17.71 17.27
CA VAL A 169 25.92 -18.32 18.57
C VAL A 169 27.23 -18.57 19.34
N SER A 170 28.26 -19.11 18.67
CA SER A 170 29.59 -19.34 19.26
C SER A 170 30.25 -18.04 19.77
N PHE A 171 30.16 -16.95 18.98
CA PHE A 171 30.66 -15.65 19.44
C PHE A 171 29.90 -15.13 20.66
N LEU A 172 28.56 -15.23 20.63
CA LEU A 172 27.70 -14.74 21.71
C LEU A 172 27.76 -15.61 22.99
N ASN A 173 28.34 -16.81 22.90
CA ASN A 173 28.66 -17.68 24.04
C ASN A 173 30.08 -17.45 24.59
N SER A 174 30.94 -16.73 23.87
CA SER A 174 32.34 -16.53 24.29
C SER A 174 32.45 -15.59 25.48
N LYS A 175 33.51 -15.75 26.26
CA LYS A 175 33.77 -14.88 27.42
C LYS A 175 34.04 -13.42 27.07
N HIS A 176 34.60 -13.15 25.87
CA HIS A 176 35.01 -11.80 25.46
C HIS A 176 33.91 -11.04 24.69
N LEU A 177 33.13 -11.75 23.93
CA LEU A 177 32.09 -11.20 23.07
C LEU A 177 30.69 -11.71 23.46
N GLY A 178 30.56 -12.52 24.49
CA GLY A 178 29.30 -13.08 24.96
C GLY A 178 28.36 -12.02 25.54
N ILE A 179 27.13 -12.42 25.73
CA ILE A 179 26.04 -11.52 26.19
C ILE A 179 26.37 -10.85 27.53
N GLU A 180 27.12 -11.54 28.39
CA GLU A 180 27.57 -11.01 29.69
C GLU A 180 28.88 -10.19 29.60
N SER A 181 29.49 -10.10 28.42
CA SER A 181 30.71 -9.35 28.21
C SER A 181 30.48 -7.84 28.36
N ARG A 182 31.53 -7.09 28.64
CA ARG A 182 31.48 -5.62 28.69
C ARG A 182 31.00 -4.99 27.38
N ILE A 183 31.20 -5.66 26.24
CA ILE A 183 30.82 -5.20 24.91
C ILE A 183 29.29 -5.31 24.70
N CYS A 184 28.70 -6.43 25.15
CA CYS A 184 27.27 -6.70 25.02
C CYS A 184 26.44 -6.28 26.24
N GLN A 185 27.06 -5.86 27.31
CA GLN A 185 26.38 -5.56 28.56
C GLN A 185 25.33 -4.46 28.38
N ASN A 186 24.10 -4.75 28.79
CA ASN A 186 22.93 -3.89 28.72
C ASN A 186 22.39 -3.61 27.30
N ASP A 187 22.82 -4.32 26.25
CA ASP A 187 22.28 -4.18 24.93
C ASP A 187 21.43 -5.39 24.54
N TRP A 188 20.09 -5.22 24.58
CA TRP A 188 19.11 -6.25 24.25
C TRP A 188 19.19 -6.72 22.80
N SER A 189 19.78 -5.93 21.87
CA SER A 189 19.95 -6.31 20.47
C SER A 189 20.83 -7.56 20.30
N PHE A 190 21.82 -7.78 21.16
CA PHE A 190 22.64 -9.01 21.15
C PHE A 190 21.86 -10.24 21.62
N VAL A 191 20.97 -10.09 22.61
CA VAL A 191 20.07 -11.15 23.04
C VAL A 191 19.12 -11.55 21.89
N ARG A 192 18.53 -10.56 21.21
CA ARG A 192 17.68 -10.82 20.03
C ARG A 192 18.45 -11.48 18.89
N ALA A 193 19.68 -11.05 18.64
CA ALA A 193 20.53 -11.67 17.62
C ALA A 193 20.84 -13.13 17.97
N LYS A 194 21.07 -13.47 19.26
CA LYS A 194 21.27 -14.85 19.70
C LYS A 194 20.01 -15.68 19.54
N ILE A 195 18.85 -15.15 19.96
CA ILE A 195 17.55 -15.80 19.79
C ILE A 195 17.31 -16.15 18.31
N ALA A 196 17.45 -15.16 17.42
CA ALA A 196 17.27 -15.36 15.98
C ALA A 196 18.28 -16.37 15.39
N SER A 197 19.52 -16.35 15.85
CA SER A 197 20.56 -17.27 15.37
C SER A 197 20.36 -18.70 15.86
N LEU A 198 19.91 -18.90 17.09
CA LEU A 198 19.53 -20.21 17.63
C LEU A 198 18.38 -20.83 16.83
N GLU A 199 17.37 -20.03 16.48
CA GLU A 199 16.23 -20.45 15.67
C GLU A 199 16.68 -20.81 14.23
N ASN A 200 17.46 -19.93 13.58
CA ASN A 200 17.91 -20.16 12.20
C ASN A 200 18.92 -21.31 12.06
N ALA A 201 19.74 -21.54 13.08
CA ALA A 201 20.66 -22.70 13.15
C ALA A 201 19.98 -23.99 13.61
N ALA A 202 18.70 -23.93 13.99
CA ALA A 202 17.93 -25.07 14.51
C ALA A 202 18.57 -25.74 15.75
N LEU A 203 19.22 -24.98 16.60
CA LEU A 203 19.88 -25.45 17.84
C LEU A 203 18.87 -25.51 19.00
N TRP A 204 17.90 -26.43 18.93
CA TRP A 204 16.69 -26.41 19.78
C TRP A 204 16.97 -26.71 21.26
N ASP A 205 17.91 -27.59 21.58
CA ASP A 205 18.30 -27.90 22.96
C ASP A 205 18.95 -26.70 23.65
N GLU A 206 19.84 -26.02 22.93
CA GLU A 206 20.48 -24.80 23.43
C GLU A 206 19.48 -23.65 23.55
N ALA A 207 18.55 -23.53 22.56
CA ALA A 207 17.47 -22.56 22.58
C ALA A 207 16.55 -22.74 23.79
N LEU A 208 16.18 -23.99 24.11
CA LEU A 208 15.34 -24.32 25.25
C LEU A 208 16.01 -23.96 26.57
N SER A 209 17.29 -24.35 26.73
CA SER A 209 18.08 -24.05 27.92
C SER A 209 18.23 -22.53 28.11
N TYR A 210 18.65 -21.84 27.06
CA TYR A 210 18.88 -20.40 27.08
C TYR A 210 17.61 -19.58 27.39
N THR A 211 16.48 -19.93 26.80
CA THR A 211 15.21 -19.22 27.05
C THR A 211 14.68 -19.46 28.45
N ARG A 212 14.83 -20.67 28.99
CA ARG A 212 14.52 -20.96 30.40
C ARG A 212 15.40 -20.17 31.36
N GLU A 213 16.69 -20.05 31.06
CA GLU A 213 17.63 -19.23 31.86
C GLU A 213 17.23 -17.74 31.83
N LEU A 214 16.95 -17.18 30.66
CA LEU A 214 16.52 -15.77 30.54
C LEU A 214 15.21 -15.49 31.30
N LEU A 215 14.25 -16.40 31.26
CA LEU A 215 12.96 -16.29 31.93
C LEU A 215 13.01 -16.71 33.41
N ALA A 216 14.09 -17.33 33.86
CA ALA A 216 14.28 -17.65 35.28
C ALA A 216 14.36 -16.36 36.10
N LEU A 217 13.44 -16.16 37.01
CA LEU A 217 13.43 -15.00 37.90
C LEU A 217 14.42 -15.22 39.01
N PRO A 218 15.30 -14.23 39.31
CA PRO A 218 16.18 -14.30 40.47
C PRO A 218 15.34 -14.54 41.77
N ALA A 219 15.88 -15.33 42.68
CA ALA A 219 15.18 -15.68 43.92
C ALA A 219 14.77 -14.47 44.78
N ASP A 220 15.51 -13.36 44.66
CA ASP A 220 15.27 -12.13 45.44
C ASP A 220 14.06 -11.33 44.96
N LEU A 221 13.52 -11.61 43.77
CA LEU A 221 12.31 -10.96 43.24
C LEU A 221 11.00 -11.58 43.73
N ALA A 222 11.08 -12.62 44.55
CA ALA A 222 9.89 -13.24 45.20
C ALA A 222 9.14 -12.26 46.12
N ASN A 223 9.76 -11.15 46.51
CA ASN A 223 9.21 -10.15 47.42
C ASN A 223 8.49 -8.95 46.74
N GLY A 224 8.07 -9.07 45.50
CA GLY A 224 7.16 -8.12 44.87
C GLY A 224 7.79 -6.82 44.30
N SER A 225 9.09 -6.63 44.40
CA SER A 225 9.77 -5.50 43.76
C SER A 225 10.09 -5.81 42.29
N ARG A 226 9.35 -5.17 41.37
CA ARG A 226 9.62 -5.24 39.92
C ARG A 226 10.85 -4.37 39.61
N THR A 227 11.98 -4.99 39.34
CA THR A 227 13.07 -4.26 38.69
C THR A 227 12.82 -4.13 37.19
N ALA A 228 13.22 -3.02 36.58
CA ALA A 228 13.11 -2.79 35.15
C ALA A 228 13.72 -3.93 34.32
N ALA A 229 14.83 -4.50 34.78
CA ALA A 229 15.49 -5.63 34.13
C ALA A 229 14.65 -6.92 34.05
N ALA A 230 13.75 -7.16 34.99
CA ALA A 230 12.87 -8.33 34.97
C ALA A 230 11.69 -8.14 33.97
N GLN A 231 11.32 -6.89 33.68
CA GLN A 231 10.30 -6.59 32.66
C GLN A 231 10.85 -6.74 31.23
N GLU A 232 12.12 -6.39 30.99
CA GLU A 232 12.75 -6.50 29.68
C GLU A 232 12.92 -7.97 29.23
N LYS A 233 13.10 -8.89 30.17
CA LYS A 233 13.24 -10.33 29.87
C LYS A 233 11.90 -11.01 29.53
N ASP A 234 10.76 -10.45 29.89
CA ASP A 234 9.42 -10.92 29.53
C ASP A 234 9.04 -10.46 28.11
N ASP A 235 9.93 -10.71 27.13
CA ASP A 235 9.74 -10.37 25.71
C ASP A 235 9.11 -11.55 24.98
N TRP A 236 8.16 -11.28 24.09
CA TRP A 236 7.48 -12.32 23.32
C TRP A 236 8.44 -13.15 22.44
N GLN A 237 9.55 -12.57 21.97
CA GLN A 237 10.54 -13.33 21.20
C GLN A 237 11.18 -14.45 22.01
N VAL A 238 11.40 -14.23 23.32
CA VAL A 238 11.94 -15.26 24.22
C VAL A 238 10.92 -16.39 24.42
N TRP A 239 9.65 -16.03 24.69
CA TRP A 239 8.56 -17.00 24.81
C TRP A 239 8.31 -17.75 23.49
N GLY A 240 8.34 -17.04 22.37
CA GLY A 240 8.19 -17.64 21.04
C GLY A 240 9.25 -18.72 20.77
N LEU A 241 10.52 -18.40 21.03
CA LEU A 241 11.62 -19.38 20.87
C LEU A 241 11.47 -20.58 21.81
N LEU A 242 11.05 -20.37 23.08
CA LEU A 242 10.78 -21.45 24.04
C LEU A 242 9.73 -22.42 23.47
N LEU A 243 8.62 -21.89 22.94
CA LEU A 243 7.51 -22.69 22.40
C LEU A 243 7.93 -23.42 21.12
N VAL A 244 8.66 -22.74 20.21
CA VAL A 244 9.17 -23.35 18.98
C VAL A 244 10.16 -24.46 19.30
N ALA A 245 11.11 -24.24 20.21
CA ALA A 245 12.06 -25.27 20.65
C ALA A 245 11.35 -26.48 21.26
N THR A 246 10.38 -26.25 22.16
CA THR A 246 9.57 -27.31 22.77
C THR A 246 8.86 -28.14 21.70
N LYS A 247 8.26 -27.47 20.69
CA LYS A 247 7.58 -28.15 19.59
C LYS A 247 8.54 -28.94 18.68
N LYS A 248 9.73 -28.39 18.42
CA LYS A 248 10.72 -29.00 17.49
C LYS A 248 11.43 -30.20 18.09
N LEU A 249 11.63 -30.20 19.42
CA LEU A 249 12.20 -31.33 20.13
C LEU A 249 11.22 -32.52 20.24
N ASP A 250 9.92 -32.29 20.04
CA ASP A 250 8.84 -33.29 20.01
C ASP A 250 8.91 -34.35 21.12
N ASN A 251 9.22 -33.92 22.34
CA ASN A 251 9.38 -34.77 23.53
C ASN A 251 8.30 -34.41 24.56
N LYS A 252 7.50 -35.43 24.99
CA LYS A 252 6.40 -35.27 25.93
C LYS A 252 6.86 -34.80 27.30
N GLU A 253 8.03 -35.24 27.76
CA GLU A 253 8.59 -34.81 29.04
C GLU A 253 8.97 -33.33 29.01
N ILE A 254 9.61 -32.88 27.93
CA ILE A 254 9.97 -31.48 27.70
C ILE A 254 8.72 -30.62 27.62
N SER A 255 7.68 -31.10 26.97
CA SER A 255 6.38 -30.39 26.87
C SER A 255 5.74 -30.22 28.24
N ARG A 256 5.75 -31.27 29.08
CA ARG A 256 5.23 -31.21 30.45
C ARG A 256 6.05 -30.27 31.33
N GLU A 257 7.37 -30.38 31.27
CA GLU A 257 8.27 -29.48 32.02
C GLU A 257 8.07 -28.02 31.61
N THR A 258 7.86 -27.76 30.31
CA THR A 258 7.60 -26.41 29.81
C THR A 258 6.24 -25.91 30.30
N GLN A 259 5.22 -26.76 30.35
CA GLN A 259 3.91 -26.41 30.91
C GLN A 259 4.00 -26.07 32.41
N GLU A 260 4.74 -26.86 33.17
CA GLU A 260 4.98 -26.61 34.60
C GLU A 260 5.77 -25.30 34.81
N PHE A 261 6.79 -25.08 33.99
CA PHE A 261 7.58 -23.84 33.99
C PHE A 261 6.72 -22.60 33.74
N ILE A 262 5.87 -22.61 32.69
CA ILE A 262 4.96 -21.51 32.37
C ILE A 262 3.96 -21.29 33.50
N ALA A 263 3.39 -22.36 34.05
CA ALA A 263 2.43 -22.26 35.18
C ALA A 263 3.10 -21.66 36.44
N ALA A 264 4.33 -22.08 36.74
CA ALA A 264 5.10 -21.51 37.85
C ALA A 264 5.44 -20.02 37.61
N TYR A 265 5.76 -19.64 36.37
CA TYR A 265 5.99 -18.25 36.01
C TYR A 265 4.74 -17.39 36.19
N ILE A 266 3.58 -17.82 35.65
CA ILE A 266 2.29 -17.13 35.83
C ILE A 266 1.92 -16.98 37.30
N LYS A 267 2.19 -17.99 38.14
CA LYS A 267 1.92 -17.92 39.59
C LYS A 267 2.76 -16.83 40.25
N ARG A 268 4.01 -16.64 39.80
CA ARG A 268 4.93 -15.60 40.35
C ARG A 268 4.64 -14.23 39.73
N GLN A 269 4.28 -14.17 38.45
CA GLN A 269 4.02 -12.96 37.68
C GLN A 269 2.63 -13.00 37.00
N PRO A 270 1.53 -12.91 37.80
CA PRO A 270 0.17 -13.08 37.26
C PRO A 270 -0.26 -11.99 36.26
N LYS A 271 0.48 -10.87 36.19
CA LYS A 271 0.24 -9.78 35.23
C LYS A 271 1.04 -9.90 33.92
N SER A 272 1.87 -10.95 33.76
CA SER A 272 2.59 -11.19 32.51
C SER A 272 1.60 -11.65 31.42
N ARG A 273 1.35 -10.78 30.43
CA ARG A 273 0.55 -11.10 29.24
C ARG A 273 1.25 -12.18 28.42
N ASN A 274 2.55 -12.05 28.22
CA ASN A 274 3.32 -12.97 27.38
C ASN A 274 3.32 -14.41 27.93
N ALA A 275 3.48 -14.58 29.23
CA ALA A 275 3.40 -15.91 29.86
C ALA A 275 2.00 -16.54 29.73
N GLN A 276 0.94 -15.74 29.85
CA GLN A 276 -0.45 -16.22 29.67
C GLN A 276 -0.71 -16.61 28.20
N LEU A 277 -0.19 -15.84 27.23
CA LEU A 277 -0.27 -16.20 25.81
C LEU A 277 0.57 -17.45 25.50
N ALA A 278 1.74 -17.60 26.11
CA ALA A 278 2.55 -18.79 25.97
C ALA A 278 1.83 -20.05 26.52
N ALA A 279 1.05 -19.92 27.60
CA ALA A 279 0.22 -21.01 28.09
C ALA A 279 -0.88 -21.41 27.10
N LEU A 280 -1.50 -20.45 26.41
CA LEU A 280 -2.50 -20.71 25.38
C LEU A 280 -1.88 -21.38 24.14
N ASP A 281 -0.73 -20.85 23.64
CA ASP A 281 -0.03 -21.44 22.50
C ASP A 281 0.45 -22.86 22.79
N LEU A 282 0.98 -23.13 23.98
CA LEU A 282 1.39 -24.48 24.37
C LEU A 282 0.20 -25.43 24.48
N THR A 283 -0.93 -24.97 25.08
CA THR A 283 -2.16 -25.78 25.16
C THR A 283 -2.64 -26.16 23.77
N GLU A 284 -2.64 -25.23 22.83
CA GLU A 284 -2.97 -25.49 21.42
C GLU A 284 -2.03 -26.53 20.77
N GLN A 285 -0.72 -26.41 21.00
CA GLN A 285 0.24 -27.39 20.50
C GLN A 285 -0.05 -28.79 21.06
N LEU A 286 -0.35 -28.90 22.34
CA LEU A 286 -0.66 -30.15 23.03
C LEU A 286 -1.97 -30.78 22.55
N ILE A 287 -2.96 -29.97 22.16
CA ILE A 287 -4.19 -30.46 21.52
C ILE A 287 -3.87 -31.04 20.13
N THR A 288 -3.00 -30.39 19.37
CA THR A 288 -2.60 -30.86 18.03
C THR A 288 -1.98 -32.27 18.07
N ILE A 289 -1.21 -32.57 19.13
CA ILE A 289 -0.61 -33.91 19.37
C ILE A 289 -1.52 -34.82 20.22
N LYS A 290 -2.78 -34.42 20.49
CA LYS A 290 -3.78 -35.17 21.23
C LYS A 290 -3.43 -35.49 22.70
N GLU A 291 -2.64 -34.66 23.33
CA GLU A 291 -2.36 -34.77 24.77
C GLU A 291 -3.38 -34.01 25.63
N LEU A 292 -4.00 -32.99 25.10
CA LEU A 292 -5.07 -32.22 25.75
C LEU A 292 -6.33 -32.18 24.88
N SER A 293 -7.43 -31.79 25.48
CA SER A 293 -8.75 -31.67 24.84
C SER A 293 -9.02 -30.21 24.42
N PRO A 294 -9.91 -29.97 23.44
CA PRO A 294 -10.39 -28.62 23.13
C PRO A 294 -11.04 -27.89 24.33
N GLY A 295 -11.64 -28.67 25.28
CA GLY A 295 -12.19 -28.13 26.53
C GLY A 295 -11.13 -27.49 27.43
N ASP A 296 -9.88 -27.99 27.40
CA ASP A 296 -8.77 -27.38 28.15
C ASP A 296 -8.41 -26.01 27.57
N LEU A 297 -8.47 -25.87 26.25
CA LEU A 297 -8.27 -24.57 25.58
C LEU A 297 -9.38 -23.58 25.93
N LEU A 298 -10.63 -24.04 25.91
CA LEU A 298 -11.76 -23.20 26.32
C LEU A 298 -11.59 -22.71 27.76
N ALA A 299 -11.21 -23.60 28.69
CA ALA A 299 -10.96 -23.23 30.07
C ALA A 299 -9.83 -22.17 30.21
N LYS A 300 -8.75 -22.34 29.44
CA LYS A 300 -7.65 -21.34 29.38
C LYS A 300 -8.07 -20.02 28.75
N CYS A 301 -8.91 -20.02 27.71
CA CYS A 301 -9.45 -18.80 27.12
C CYS A 301 -10.34 -18.04 28.12
N ARG A 302 -11.18 -18.72 28.91
CA ARG A 302 -11.97 -18.13 29.99
C ARG A 302 -11.07 -17.51 31.07
N GLU A 303 -10.06 -18.25 31.53
CA GLU A 303 -9.10 -17.75 32.53
C GLU A 303 -8.38 -16.49 32.03
N TYR A 304 -7.98 -16.46 30.76
CA TYR A 304 -7.36 -15.29 30.14
C TYR A 304 -8.34 -14.11 30.07
N PHE A 305 -9.57 -14.33 29.62
CA PHE A 305 -10.60 -13.30 29.55
C PHE A 305 -10.88 -12.71 30.92
N ASP A 306 -11.08 -13.53 31.94
CA ASP A 306 -11.35 -13.05 33.30
C ASP A 306 -10.29 -12.15 33.90
N ARG A 307 -9.04 -12.33 33.47
CA ARG A 307 -7.89 -11.51 33.90
C ARG A 307 -7.68 -10.26 33.06
N ASN A 308 -8.06 -10.30 31.77
CA ASN A 308 -7.68 -9.29 30.79
C ASN A 308 -8.88 -8.61 30.10
N CYS A 309 -10.13 -8.88 30.48
CA CYS A 309 -11.33 -8.34 29.82
C CYS A 309 -11.33 -6.81 29.77
N THR A 310 -10.73 -6.13 30.76
CA THR A 310 -10.58 -4.67 30.82
C THR A 310 -9.45 -4.10 29.96
N LYS A 311 -8.83 -4.91 29.09
CA LYS A 311 -7.74 -4.51 28.21
C LYS A 311 -8.18 -4.61 26.75
N LEU A 312 -7.93 -3.56 25.95
CA LEU A 312 -8.31 -3.51 24.53
C LEU A 312 -7.71 -4.65 23.69
N TYR A 313 -6.52 -5.15 24.05
CA TYR A 313 -5.89 -6.26 23.35
C TYR A 313 -6.55 -7.62 23.57
N CYS A 314 -7.45 -7.77 24.55
CA CYS A 314 -8.01 -9.06 24.97
C CYS A 314 -8.73 -9.78 23.82
N PHE A 315 -9.48 -9.06 22.98
CA PHE A 315 -10.16 -9.62 21.82
C PHE A 315 -9.16 -10.23 20.82
N HIS A 316 -8.18 -9.45 20.40
CA HIS A 316 -7.19 -9.89 19.40
C HIS A 316 -6.34 -11.07 19.89
N ASP A 317 -6.00 -11.07 21.18
CA ASP A 317 -5.20 -12.14 21.77
C ASP A 317 -5.93 -13.48 21.76
N LEU A 318 -7.24 -13.49 22.06
CA LEU A 318 -8.01 -14.73 22.18
C LEU A 318 -8.62 -15.19 20.85
N CYS A 319 -8.90 -14.29 19.92
CA CYS A 319 -9.66 -14.62 18.71
C CYS A 319 -9.03 -15.80 17.93
N LYS A 320 -7.69 -15.83 17.80
CA LYS A 320 -6.95 -16.89 17.10
C LYS A 320 -7.09 -18.30 17.71
N TYR A 321 -7.41 -18.40 19.02
CA TYR A 321 -7.65 -19.67 19.70
C TYR A 321 -9.11 -20.08 19.64
N LEU A 322 -10.00 -19.12 19.83
CA LEU A 322 -11.45 -19.37 19.87
C LEU A 322 -12.00 -19.92 18.55
N ILE A 323 -11.44 -19.53 17.42
CA ILE A 323 -11.85 -20.06 16.10
C ILE A 323 -11.53 -21.54 15.92
N LYS A 324 -10.61 -22.10 16.71
CA LYS A 324 -10.22 -23.52 16.67
C LYS A 324 -11.15 -24.41 17.48
N LEU A 325 -12.01 -23.80 18.29
CA LEU A 325 -13.06 -24.45 19.04
C LEU A 325 -14.30 -24.64 18.14
N ASP A 326 -15.07 -25.70 18.43
CA ASP A 326 -16.33 -25.89 17.74
C ASP A 326 -17.40 -24.84 18.15
N ARG A 327 -18.49 -24.78 17.39
CA ARG A 327 -19.52 -23.76 17.58
C ARG A 327 -20.14 -23.79 18.99
N SER A 328 -20.38 -24.97 19.54
CA SER A 328 -20.93 -25.10 20.87
C SER A 328 -20.02 -24.51 21.95
N MET A 329 -18.71 -24.75 21.83
CA MET A 329 -17.70 -24.15 22.73
C MET A 329 -17.56 -22.65 22.55
N GLN A 330 -17.68 -22.13 21.32
CA GLN A 330 -17.71 -20.70 21.06
C GLN A 330 -18.92 -20.01 21.69
N ASP A 331 -20.11 -20.63 21.58
CA ASP A 331 -21.33 -20.14 22.20
C ASP A 331 -21.23 -20.21 23.75
N GLU A 332 -20.61 -21.27 24.29
CA GLU A 332 -20.32 -21.39 25.73
C GLU A 332 -19.32 -20.32 26.22
N PHE A 333 -18.32 -19.99 25.41
CA PHE A 333 -17.42 -18.86 25.72
C PHE A 333 -18.17 -17.53 25.70
N GLN A 334 -19.00 -17.28 24.69
CA GLN A 334 -19.78 -16.04 24.59
C GLN A 334 -20.75 -15.89 25.73
N PHE A 335 -21.40 -16.99 26.18
CA PHE A 335 -22.24 -16.99 27.36
C PHE A 335 -21.45 -16.62 28.63
N HIS A 336 -20.24 -17.18 28.81
CA HIS A 336 -19.35 -16.83 29.93
C HIS A 336 -18.99 -15.33 29.90
N VAL A 337 -18.63 -14.78 28.71
CA VAL A 337 -18.33 -13.35 28.54
C VAL A 337 -19.54 -12.49 28.94
N SER A 338 -20.73 -12.84 28.47
CA SER A 338 -21.97 -12.11 28.79
C SER A 338 -22.28 -12.11 30.28
N GLN A 339 -22.19 -13.27 30.92
CA GLN A 339 -22.40 -13.42 32.36
C GLN A 339 -21.43 -12.55 33.18
N LYS A 340 -20.14 -12.52 32.76
CA LYS A 340 -19.12 -11.74 33.46
C LYS A 340 -19.40 -10.22 33.37
N VAL A 341 -19.74 -9.75 32.18
CA VAL A 341 -20.05 -8.32 31.93
C VAL A 341 -21.34 -7.91 32.67
N ILE A 342 -22.37 -8.74 32.67
CA ILE A 342 -23.61 -8.46 33.40
C ILE A 342 -23.40 -8.50 34.93
N ALA A 343 -22.64 -9.48 35.45
CA ALA A 343 -22.33 -9.56 36.87
C ALA A 343 -21.56 -8.30 37.38
N ASP A 344 -20.65 -7.80 36.57
CA ASP A 344 -19.91 -6.57 36.89
C ASP A 344 -20.82 -5.30 36.84
N GLN A 345 -21.91 -5.33 36.05
CA GLN A 345 -22.91 -4.24 36.01
C GLN A 345 -23.88 -4.25 37.20
N SER A 346 -24.27 -5.41 37.66
CA SER A 346 -25.29 -5.57 38.74
C SER A 346 -24.81 -5.17 40.14
N VAL A 347 -23.52 -5.05 40.35
CA VAL A 347 -22.93 -4.67 41.64
C VAL A 347 -22.98 -3.16 41.92
N ASP A 348 -23.28 -2.33 40.92
CA ASP A 348 -23.12 -0.86 41.01
C ASP A 348 -24.33 -0.03 40.50
N ASP A 349 -25.54 -0.58 40.50
CA ASP A 349 -26.78 0.13 40.07
C ASP A 349 -27.10 1.45 40.85
N GLN A 350 -26.25 1.87 41.76
CA GLN A 350 -26.39 3.14 42.49
C GLN A 350 -25.19 4.10 42.38
N LYS A 351 -24.13 3.76 41.66
CA LYS A 351 -23.01 4.68 41.40
C LYS A 351 -22.78 4.78 39.89
N GLU A 352 -22.94 5.99 39.39
CA GLU A 352 -22.67 6.44 38.00
C GLU A 352 -21.63 5.60 37.26
N VAL A 353 -21.98 5.23 36.04
CA VAL A 353 -21.11 4.58 35.02
C VAL A 353 -19.91 5.50 34.70
N SER A 354 -19.04 5.73 35.67
CA SER A 354 -17.86 6.61 35.51
C SER A 354 -16.54 5.88 35.46
N ASP A 355 -16.55 4.54 35.49
CA ASP A 355 -15.30 3.77 35.44
C ASP A 355 -14.96 3.38 33.98
N PRO A 356 -13.96 4.02 33.35
CA PRO A 356 -13.57 3.71 31.95
C PRO A 356 -13.08 2.25 31.75
N PHE A 357 -12.74 1.54 32.84
CA PHE A 357 -12.32 0.14 32.75
C PHE A 357 -13.51 -0.82 32.53
N LYS A 358 -14.68 -0.51 33.04
CA LYS A 358 -15.91 -1.32 32.79
C LYS A 358 -16.34 -1.20 31.32
N GLY A 359 -16.20 -0.04 30.70
CA GLY A 359 -16.50 0.18 29.28
C GLY A 359 -15.69 -0.72 28.35
N VAL A 360 -14.41 -0.96 28.63
CA VAL A 360 -13.54 -1.81 27.79
C VAL A 360 -13.98 -3.29 27.81
N ALA A 361 -14.46 -3.80 28.93
CA ALA A 361 -14.98 -5.18 29.02
C ALA A 361 -16.23 -5.35 28.14
N THR A 362 -17.13 -4.36 28.13
CA THR A 362 -18.31 -4.33 27.27
C THR A 362 -17.92 -4.25 25.79
N ILE A 363 -16.93 -3.42 25.43
CA ILE A 363 -16.40 -3.33 24.06
C ILE A 363 -15.84 -4.69 23.61
N ASN A 364 -15.05 -5.37 24.45
CA ASN A 364 -14.54 -6.69 24.11
C ASN A 364 -15.67 -7.73 23.93
N ALA A 365 -16.70 -7.69 24.78
CA ALA A 365 -17.86 -8.55 24.64
C ALA A 365 -18.60 -8.33 23.31
N LEU A 366 -18.81 -7.08 22.92
CA LEU A 366 -19.42 -6.73 21.62
C LEU A 366 -18.53 -7.11 20.42
N LYS A 367 -17.20 -7.03 20.54
CA LYS A 367 -16.27 -7.52 19.50
C LYS A 367 -16.41 -9.03 19.29
N TYR A 368 -16.55 -9.82 20.36
CA TYR A 368 -16.82 -11.26 20.23
C TYR A 368 -18.19 -11.54 19.64
N GLU A 369 -19.21 -10.77 20.02
CA GLU A 369 -20.55 -10.90 19.46
C GLU A 369 -20.55 -10.58 17.96
N TYR A 370 -19.90 -9.50 17.53
CA TYR A 370 -19.70 -9.20 16.11
C TYR A 370 -19.02 -10.36 15.38
N CYS A 371 -17.90 -10.84 15.91
CA CYS A 371 -17.12 -11.93 15.33
C CYS A 371 -17.93 -13.22 15.16
N PHE A 372 -18.64 -13.65 16.18
CA PHE A 372 -19.33 -14.96 16.19
C PHE A 372 -20.75 -14.92 15.65
N GLN A 373 -21.43 -13.77 15.63
CA GLN A 373 -22.81 -13.68 15.16
C GLN A 373 -22.93 -12.98 13.81
N LEU A 374 -22.25 -11.84 13.61
CA LEU A 374 -22.38 -11.07 12.37
C LEU A 374 -21.38 -11.50 11.30
N SER A 375 -20.12 -11.76 11.68
CA SER A 375 -19.09 -12.19 10.75
C SER A 375 -19.20 -13.68 10.38
N PHE A 376 -19.76 -14.51 11.25
CA PHE A 376 -19.88 -15.97 11.06
C PHE A 376 -20.97 -16.34 10.04
N GLU A 377 -22.08 -15.62 10.01
CA GLU A 377 -23.19 -15.94 9.09
C GLU A 377 -22.76 -15.69 7.63
N ASP A 378 -23.19 -16.62 6.75
CA ASP A 378 -23.01 -16.39 5.31
C ASP A 378 -23.77 -15.14 4.90
N ASP A 379 -23.19 -14.36 3.99
CA ASP A 379 -23.69 -13.07 3.52
C ASP A 379 -25.17 -13.09 3.09
N LYS A 380 -25.71 -14.25 2.73
CA LYS A 380 -27.10 -14.44 2.30
C LYS A 380 -28.11 -14.65 3.45
N LYS A 381 -27.65 -14.82 4.69
CA LYS A 381 -28.50 -15.18 5.84
C LYS A 381 -28.49 -14.14 6.96
N LEU A 382 -27.71 -13.07 6.83
CA LEU A 382 -27.62 -12.03 7.85
C LEU A 382 -28.98 -11.32 7.97
N SER A 383 -29.63 -11.50 9.12
CA SER A 383 -30.94 -10.89 9.40
C SER A 383 -30.77 -9.39 9.64
N VAL A 384 -31.57 -8.57 8.95
CA VAL A 384 -31.67 -7.12 9.15
C VAL A 384 -31.86 -6.79 10.64
N GLN A 385 -32.79 -7.49 11.30
CA GLN A 385 -33.11 -7.28 12.71
C GLN A 385 -31.92 -7.52 13.65
N LYS A 386 -31.06 -8.50 13.35
CA LYS A 386 -29.83 -8.74 14.15
C LYS A 386 -28.85 -7.58 14.01
N VAL A 387 -28.68 -7.07 12.79
CA VAL A 387 -27.78 -5.91 12.54
C VAL A 387 -28.32 -4.67 13.23
N GLU A 388 -29.61 -4.36 13.06
CA GLU A 388 -30.24 -3.20 13.69
C GLU A 388 -30.14 -3.25 15.21
N ASN A 389 -30.43 -4.41 15.82
CA ASN A 389 -30.31 -4.61 17.28
C ASN A 389 -28.88 -4.40 17.76
N PHE A 390 -27.90 -4.92 17.01
CA PHE A 390 -26.48 -4.74 17.34
C PHE A 390 -26.04 -3.28 17.21
N VAL A 391 -26.37 -2.63 16.09
CA VAL A 391 -26.05 -1.21 15.82
C VAL A 391 -26.69 -0.31 16.89
N SER A 392 -27.98 -0.47 17.12
CA SER A 392 -28.73 0.31 18.13
C SER A 392 -28.10 0.17 19.52
N ARG A 393 -27.73 -1.05 19.93
CA ARG A 393 -27.07 -1.28 21.22
C ARG A 393 -25.70 -0.63 21.31
N CYS A 394 -24.88 -0.75 20.26
CA CYS A 394 -23.56 -0.09 20.21
C CYS A 394 -23.68 1.45 20.33
N LEU A 395 -24.60 2.06 19.56
CA LEU A 395 -24.82 3.50 19.58
C LEU A 395 -25.41 3.98 20.91
N ARG A 396 -26.33 3.24 21.51
CA ARG A 396 -26.89 3.54 22.83
C ARG A 396 -25.80 3.59 23.90
N ILE A 397 -24.91 2.57 23.94
CA ILE A 397 -23.84 2.52 24.93
C ILE A 397 -22.84 3.67 24.65
N TYR A 398 -22.50 3.91 23.39
CA TYR A 398 -21.62 5.01 22.98
C TYR A 398 -22.15 6.35 23.51
N ARG A 399 -23.42 6.63 23.32
CA ARG A 399 -24.06 7.88 23.77
C ARG A 399 -24.04 8.02 25.30
N TYR A 400 -24.32 6.96 26.07
CA TYR A 400 -24.30 7.02 27.53
C TYR A 400 -22.90 7.24 28.10
N THR A 401 -21.88 6.71 27.45
CA THR A 401 -20.49 6.84 27.90
C THR A 401 -19.86 8.18 27.49
N ASP A 402 -20.45 8.88 26.54
CA ASP A 402 -19.95 10.15 25.99
C ASP A 402 -20.48 11.40 26.72
N ARG A 403 -21.19 11.25 27.86
CA ARG A 403 -21.62 12.43 28.63
C ARG A 403 -20.38 13.17 29.14
N PRO A 404 -20.19 14.45 28.75
CA PRO A 404 -19.01 15.21 29.16
C PRO A 404 -19.00 15.30 30.68
N ASN A 405 -17.98 14.73 31.31
CA ASN A 405 -17.63 15.11 32.67
C ASN A 405 -17.32 16.60 32.65
N GLN A 406 -18.14 17.42 33.32
CA GLN A 406 -18.14 18.90 33.27
C GLN A 406 -16.81 19.54 33.72
N HIS A 407 -15.76 18.78 33.97
CA HIS A 407 -14.49 19.26 34.54
C HIS A 407 -13.23 18.78 33.80
N SER A 408 -13.32 18.09 32.66
CA SER A 408 -12.11 17.71 31.91
C SER A 408 -11.85 18.71 30.78
N ALA A 409 -10.65 19.29 30.77
CA ALA A 409 -10.12 20.03 29.63
C ALA A 409 -10.14 19.13 28.38
N PRO A 410 -10.29 19.68 27.17
CA PRO A 410 -10.28 18.88 25.93
C PRO A 410 -9.02 18.03 25.91
N SER A 411 -9.21 16.71 25.97
CA SER A 411 -8.10 15.78 26.00
C SER A 411 -7.42 15.79 24.64
N THR A 412 -6.09 15.93 24.62
CA THR A 412 -5.24 15.80 23.43
C THR A 412 -5.06 14.32 23.04
N ILE A 413 -5.93 13.43 23.48
CA ILE A 413 -5.85 11.99 23.23
C ILE A 413 -6.31 11.70 21.80
N GLU A 414 -5.52 10.93 21.05
CA GLU A 414 -5.75 10.63 19.65
C GLU A 414 -7.05 9.85 19.41
N SER A 415 -7.39 8.92 20.30
CA SER A 415 -8.64 8.16 20.28
C SER A 415 -9.08 7.80 21.71
N GLN A 416 -10.38 7.62 21.89
CA GLN A 416 -10.95 7.17 23.16
C GLN A 416 -11.37 5.69 23.06
N PRO A 417 -11.29 4.90 24.12
CA PRO A 417 -11.73 3.50 24.07
C PRO A 417 -13.17 3.32 23.60
N ASN A 418 -14.05 4.28 23.92
CA ASN A 418 -15.47 4.24 23.56
C ASN A 418 -15.71 4.50 22.05
N ASP A 419 -14.74 5.06 21.32
CA ASP A 419 -14.81 5.22 19.87
C ASP A 419 -15.02 3.88 19.15
N ASP A 420 -14.49 2.79 19.72
CA ASP A 420 -14.67 1.43 19.21
C ASP A 420 -16.14 1.01 19.12
N LEU A 421 -17.02 1.54 19.97
CA LEU A 421 -18.45 1.25 19.90
C LEU A 421 -19.11 1.83 18.64
N CYS A 422 -18.75 3.06 18.30
CA CYS A 422 -19.20 3.69 17.06
C CYS A 422 -18.62 2.95 15.84
N LEU A 423 -17.32 2.59 15.88
CA LEU A 423 -16.68 1.84 14.81
C LEU A 423 -17.32 0.44 14.62
N LEU A 424 -17.69 -0.27 15.68
CA LEU A 424 -18.41 -1.54 15.60
C LEU A 424 -19.79 -1.38 14.95
N ALA A 425 -20.54 -0.32 15.29
CA ALA A 425 -21.80 -0.01 14.63
C ALA A 425 -21.60 0.23 13.13
N VAL A 426 -20.60 1.02 12.77
CA VAL A 426 -20.23 1.28 11.38
C VAL A 426 -19.82 0.02 10.63
N MET A 427 -19.02 -0.85 11.26
CA MET A 427 -18.63 -2.14 10.69
C MET A 427 -19.85 -3.01 10.40
N ALA A 428 -20.82 -3.06 11.31
CA ALA A 428 -22.06 -3.81 11.12
C ALA A 428 -22.92 -3.25 9.96
N LEU A 429 -23.00 -1.92 9.81
CA LEU A 429 -23.69 -1.27 8.69
C LEU A 429 -23.02 -1.57 7.35
N ILE A 430 -21.69 -1.59 7.31
CA ILE A 430 -20.93 -1.94 6.09
C ILE A 430 -21.15 -3.41 5.72
N ARG A 431 -21.15 -4.31 6.70
CA ARG A 431 -21.51 -5.71 6.47
C ARG A 431 -22.92 -5.84 5.91
N PHE A 432 -23.88 -5.13 6.49
CA PHE A 432 -25.26 -5.09 6.00
C PHE A 432 -25.35 -4.57 4.56
N HIS A 433 -24.64 -3.49 4.23
CA HIS A 433 -24.54 -3.00 2.87
C HIS A 433 -24.15 -4.11 1.87
N GLN A 434 -23.15 -4.93 2.20
CA GLN A 434 -22.65 -5.99 1.33
C GLN A 434 -23.64 -7.16 1.17
N THR A 435 -24.34 -7.54 2.25
CA THR A 435 -25.25 -8.67 2.24
C THR A 435 -26.58 -8.35 1.54
N SER A 436 -27.03 -7.10 1.64
CA SER A 436 -28.33 -6.66 1.11
C SER A 436 -28.33 -6.48 -0.42
N ILE A 437 -27.18 -6.22 -1.02
CA ILE A 437 -27.08 -5.88 -2.46
C ILE A 437 -26.92 -7.13 -3.33
N GLY A 438 -26.63 -8.30 -2.78
CA GLY A 438 -26.45 -9.54 -3.56
C GLY A 438 -25.37 -9.37 -4.65
N SER A 439 -25.71 -9.62 -5.91
CA SER A 439 -24.80 -9.46 -7.05
C SER A 439 -24.50 -8.00 -7.45
N LYS A 440 -25.10 -7.00 -6.81
CA LYS A 440 -24.95 -5.57 -7.08
C LYS A 440 -24.15 -4.85 -5.98
N ARG A 441 -23.02 -5.40 -5.60
CA ARG A 441 -22.15 -4.88 -4.50
C ARG A 441 -21.68 -3.43 -4.67
N ASP A 442 -21.86 -2.86 -5.82
CA ASP A 442 -21.16 -1.64 -6.25
C ASP A 442 -22.04 -0.38 -6.25
N ALA A 443 -23.30 -0.50 -5.86
CA ALA A 443 -24.21 0.64 -5.79
C ALA A 443 -24.16 1.30 -4.40
N PRO A 444 -24.22 2.65 -4.30
CA PRO A 444 -24.38 3.33 -3.03
C PRO A 444 -25.64 2.86 -2.32
N HIS A 445 -25.48 2.53 -1.03
CA HIS A 445 -26.58 2.03 -0.21
C HIS A 445 -26.78 2.93 1.02
N PRO A 446 -28.02 3.13 1.50
CA PRO A 446 -28.29 3.95 2.68
C PRO A 446 -27.42 3.63 3.89
N ALA A 447 -27.19 2.36 4.17
CA ALA A 447 -26.33 1.93 5.28
C ALA A 447 -24.89 2.45 5.16
N LEU A 448 -24.36 2.60 3.93
CA LEU A 448 -23.01 3.15 3.72
C LEU A 448 -22.98 4.66 3.96
N ILE A 449 -24.05 5.38 3.57
CA ILE A 449 -24.20 6.82 3.84
C ILE A 449 -24.35 7.06 5.34
N GLN A 450 -25.16 6.22 6.02
CA GLN A 450 -25.34 6.24 7.47
C GLN A 450 -24.03 5.98 8.22
N ALA A 451 -23.23 5.02 7.74
CA ALA A 451 -21.89 4.76 8.27
C ALA A 451 -20.96 5.97 8.16
N ALA A 452 -20.99 6.68 7.02
CA ALA A 452 -20.23 7.92 6.83
C ALA A 452 -20.67 9.03 7.82
N ALA A 453 -21.98 9.24 7.98
CA ALA A 453 -22.52 10.23 8.90
C ALA A 453 -22.12 9.95 10.35
N LEU A 454 -22.17 8.71 10.80
CA LEU A 454 -21.75 8.31 12.13
C LEU A 454 -20.25 8.55 12.37
N ILE A 455 -19.40 8.29 11.37
CA ILE A 455 -17.96 8.58 11.50
C ILE A 455 -17.69 10.08 11.53
N GLU A 456 -18.37 10.88 10.69
CA GLU A 456 -18.22 12.35 10.78
C GLU A 456 -18.60 12.86 12.15
N ASN A 457 -19.71 12.38 12.74
CA ASN A 457 -20.08 12.73 14.12
C ASN A 457 -19.04 12.26 15.15
N LEU A 458 -18.50 11.06 15.02
CA LEU A 458 -17.39 10.58 15.86
C LEU A 458 -16.18 11.52 15.80
N LEU A 459 -15.83 11.96 14.59
CA LEU A 459 -14.67 12.82 14.34
C LEU A 459 -14.86 14.27 14.81
N LEU A 460 -16.07 14.71 15.14
CA LEU A 460 -16.28 15.98 15.85
C LEU A 460 -15.78 15.90 17.30
N LYS A 461 -15.86 14.71 17.91
CA LYS A 461 -15.49 14.45 19.30
C LYS A 461 -14.05 13.94 19.42
N SER A 462 -13.63 13.08 18.51
CA SER A 462 -12.29 12.46 18.42
C SER A 462 -11.62 12.80 17.09
N PRO A 463 -11.21 14.06 16.86
CA PRO A 463 -10.73 14.54 15.55
C PRO A 463 -9.44 13.87 15.07
N HIS A 464 -8.69 13.22 15.96
CA HIS A 464 -7.44 12.52 15.70
C HIS A 464 -7.57 11.00 15.74
N ASN A 465 -8.79 10.47 15.65
CA ASN A 465 -9.00 9.04 15.48
C ASN A 465 -8.62 8.63 14.04
N TYR A 466 -7.40 8.13 13.86
CA TYR A 466 -6.86 7.80 12.54
C TYR A 466 -7.54 6.60 11.87
N GLU A 467 -8.03 5.64 12.64
CA GLU A 467 -8.80 4.50 12.11
C GLU A 467 -10.14 4.98 11.52
N ALA A 468 -10.85 5.83 12.24
CA ALA A 468 -12.08 6.45 11.76
C ALA A 468 -11.86 7.31 10.50
N LEU A 469 -10.81 8.14 10.50
CA LEU A 469 -10.44 8.96 9.33
C LEU A 469 -10.14 8.10 8.10
N LEU A 470 -9.37 7.04 8.28
CA LEU A 470 -8.98 6.14 7.19
C LEU A 470 -10.21 5.41 6.62
N LEU A 471 -11.09 4.95 7.51
CA LEU A 471 -12.34 4.31 7.11
C LEU A 471 -13.26 5.29 6.37
N LEU A 472 -13.35 6.54 6.81
CA LEU A 472 -14.13 7.59 6.16
C LEU A 472 -13.63 7.87 4.74
N VAL A 473 -12.32 7.93 4.51
CA VAL A 473 -11.72 8.07 3.18
C VAL A 473 -12.21 6.95 2.25
N ARG A 474 -12.19 5.71 2.73
CA ARG A 474 -12.65 4.55 1.93
C ARG A 474 -14.16 4.61 1.66
N ILE A 475 -14.96 4.95 2.65
CA ILE A 475 -16.41 5.06 2.47
C ILE A 475 -16.76 6.16 1.47
N TYR A 476 -16.13 7.33 1.56
CA TYR A 476 -16.36 8.40 0.58
C TYR A 476 -15.95 8.01 -0.83
N LEU A 477 -14.83 7.29 -0.99
CA LEU A 477 -14.47 6.75 -2.32
C LEU A 477 -15.51 5.75 -2.82
N LEU A 478 -16.02 4.84 -1.98
CA LEU A 478 -17.08 3.89 -2.34
C LEU A 478 -18.36 4.61 -2.75
N LEU A 479 -18.70 5.70 -2.07
CA LEU A 479 -19.84 6.56 -2.39
C LEU A 479 -19.60 7.47 -3.61
N GLY A 480 -18.44 7.44 -4.26
CA GLY A 480 -18.11 8.31 -5.38
C GLY A 480 -17.90 9.78 -5.02
N ALA A 481 -17.71 10.08 -3.73
CA ALA A 481 -17.50 11.42 -3.18
C ALA A 481 -15.98 11.71 -3.04
N GLY A 482 -15.31 11.89 -4.18
CA GLY A 482 -13.85 12.01 -4.25
C GLY A 482 -13.29 13.25 -3.55
N SER A 483 -13.95 14.39 -3.62
CA SER A 483 -13.53 15.62 -2.94
C SER A 483 -13.57 15.48 -1.41
N LEU A 484 -14.61 14.85 -0.86
CA LEU A 484 -14.70 14.56 0.58
C LEU A 484 -13.65 13.54 1.02
N ALA A 485 -13.33 12.57 0.17
CA ALA A 485 -12.24 11.62 0.45
C ALA A 485 -10.88 12.34 0.53
N LEU A 486 -10.57 13.26 -0.39
CA LEU A 486 -9.36 14.09 -0.36
C LEU A 486 -9.30 14.95 0.90
N LYS A 487 -10.40 15.63 1.25
CA LYS A 487 -10.51 16.45 2.45
C LYS A 487 -10.28 15.63 3.73
N SER A 488 -10.87 14.45 3.83
CA SER A 488 -10.68 13.54 4.98
C SER A 488 -9.23 12.99 5.04
N PHE A 489 -8.63 12.70 3.89
CA PHE A 489 -7.24 12.25 3.80
C PHE A 489 -6.24 13.33 4.24
N HIS A 490 -6.50 14.60 3.93
CA HIS A 490 -5.67 15.71 4.41
C HIS A 490 -5.58 15.74 5.95
N ARG A 491 -6.70 15.45 6.65
CA ARG A 491 -6.76 15.40 8.12
C ARG A 491 -5.85 14.35 8.74
N LEU A 492 -5.50 13.28 8.00
CA LEU A 492 -4.53 12.26 8.44
C LEU A 492 -3.11 12.80 8.60
N SER A 493 -2.79 13.93 7.97
CA SER A 493 -1.48 14.61 8.06
C SER A 493 -0.28 13.67 7.83
N LEU A 494 -0.35 12.82 6.80
CA LEU A 494 0.65 11.79 6.51
C LEU A 494 2.06 12.37 6.33
N LYS A 495 3.04 11.66 6.89
CA LYS A 495 4.45 12.07 6.84
C LYS A 495 5.35 10.90 6.44
N GLN A 496 6.36 11.20 5.63
CA GLN A 496 7.46 10.28 5.31
C GLN A 496 6.97 8.86 4.92
N MET A 497 7.37 7.83 5.66
CA MET A 497 7.05 6.42 5.38
C MET A 497 5.56 6.10 5.35
N GLN A 498 4.71 6.94 5.95
CA GLN A 498 3.27 6.75 5.88
C GLN A 498 2.73 6.88 4.44
N TYR A 499 3.41 7.62 3.56
CA TYR A 499 3.07 7.63 2.12
C TYR A 499 3.29 6.26 1.46
N GLU A 500 4.27 5.48 1.88
CA GLU A 500 4.49 4.11 1.39
C GLU A 500 3.44 3.14 1.92
N THR A 501 3.08 3.27 3.22
CA THR A 501 2.30 2.27 3.92
C THR A 501 0.79 2.53 3.91
N VAL A 502 0.35 3.81 3.92
CA VAL A 502 -1.05 4.20 4.16
C VAL A 502 -1.70 4.89 2.97
N ALA A 503 -0.95 5.64 2.14
CA ALA A 503 -1.55 6.50 1.11
C ALA A 503 -2.29 5.72 0.00
N HIS A 504 -2.05 4.41 -0.13
CA HIS A 504 -2.80 3.55 -1.05
C HIS A 504 -4.31 3.56 -0.77
N ASN A 505 -4.73 3.90 0.44
CA ASN A 505 -6.15 3.99 0.81
C ASN A 505 -6.91 5.08 0.06
N LEU A 506 -6.23 6.14 -0.34
CA LEU A 506 -6.79 7.17 -1.22
C LEU A 506 -6.40 6.94 -2.69
N PHE A 507 -5.11 6.71 -2.95
CA PHE A 507 -4.57 6.80 -4.31
C PHE A 507 -4.91 5.61 -5.21
N THR A 508 -5.28 4.46 -4.64
CA THR A 508 -5.69 3.31 -5.44
C THR A 508 -6.94 3.64 -6.24
N ARG A 509 -6.85 3.61 -7.58
CA ARG A 509 -7.92 3.93 -8.53
C ARG A 509 -8.44 5.38 -8.48
N LEU A 510 -7.76 6.28 -7.79
CA LEU A 510 -8.18 7.69 -7.71
C LEU A 510 -8.26 8.34 -9.09
N ALA A 511 -7.31 8.08 -9.99
CA ALA A 511 -7.34 8.62 -11.35
C ALA A 511 -8.55 8.15 -12.18
N SER A 512 -9.17 7.03 -11.82
CA SER A 512 -10.38 6.53 -12.50
C SER A 512 -11.67 6.76 -11.73
N THR A 513 -11.61 7.42 -10.57
CA THR A 513 -12.79 7.79 -9.80
C THR A 513 -12.91 9.31 -9.63
N HIS A 514 -11.81 10.01 -9.47
CA HIS A 514 -11.78 11.47 -9.28
C HIS A 514 -10.47 12.09 -9.81
N PRO A 515 -10.28 12.20 -11.15
CA PRO A 515 -9.02 12.70 -11.74
C PRO A 515 -8.87 14.22 -11.76
N HIS A 516 -9.92 14.97 -11.48
CA HIS A 516 -9.96 16.44 -11.55
C HIS A 516 -9.77 17.07 -10.17
N ALA A 517 -9.33 18.33 -10.14
CA ALA A 517 -9.21 19.07 -8.91
C ALA A 517 -10.59 19.41 -8.34
N ALA A 518 -10.76 19.23 -7.03
CA ALA A 518 -11.93 19.72 -6.31
C ALA A 518 -11.83 21.25 -6.10
N PRO A 519 -12.94 21.93 -5.78
CA PRO A 519 -12.91 23.34 -5.42
C PRO A 519 -11.98 23.59 -4.24
N PRO A 520 -11.15 24.66 -4.26
CA PRO A 520 -10.26 24.94 -3.15
C PRO A 520 -11.04 25.47 -1.93
N TYR A 521 -10.74 24.89 -0.77
CA TYR A 521 -11.25 25.38 0.53
C TYR A 521 -10.22 26.26 1.22
N GLU A 522 -10.67 27.19 2.03
CA GLU A 522 -9.79 28.03 2.84
C GLU A 522 -8.91 27.18 3.78
N GLY A 523 -7.60 27.44 3.77
CA GLY A 523 -6.63 26.72 4.60
C GLY A 523 -6.06 25.43 3.99
N LEU A 524 -6.51 24.99 2.79
CA LEU A 524 -5.95 23.83 2.10
C LEU A 524 -4.88 24.21 1.08
N GLU A 525 -3.84 23.39 0.96
CA GLU A 525 -2.85 23.46 -0.12
C GLU A 525 -3.33 22.73 -1.37
N VAL A 526 -2.75 23.03 -2.53
CA VAL A 526 -3.12 22.39 -3.82
C VAL A 526 -3.09 20.86 -3.74
N LYS A 527 -2.16 20.28 -3.00
CA LYS A 527 -2.06 18.83 -2.78
C LYS A 527 -3.25 18.21 -2.03
N ASP A 528 -4.06 19.02 -1.36
CA ASP A 528 -5.15 18.56 -0.51
C ASP A 528 -6.50 18.48 -1.26
N TYR A 529 -6.59 19.13 -2.43
CA TYR A 529 -7.80 19.12 -3.26
C TYR A 529 -7.54 18.75 -4.74
N ASP A 530 -6.27 18.70 -5.18
CA ASP A 530 -5.90 18.24 -6.53
C ASP A 530 -5.21 16.87 -6.49
N PRO A 531 -5.85 15.81 -7.02
CA PRO A 531 -5.30 14.45 -6.98
C PRO A 531 -3.91 14.31 -7.60
N GLN A 532 -3.65 15.03 -8.70
CA GLN A 532 -2.34 14.97 -9.36
C GLN A 532 -1.24 15.59 -8.49
N SER A 533 -1.53 16.71 -7.83
CA SER A 533 -0.61 17.36 -6.91
C SER A 533 -0.38 16.54 -5.64
N ALA A 534 -1.41 15.87 -5.13
CA ALA A 534 -1.31 14.94 -4.01
C ALA A 534 -0.33 13.78 -4.31
N MET A 535 -0.48 13.16 -5.48
CA MET A 535 0.42 12.08 -5.92
C MET A 535 1.85 12.56 -6.19
N ARG A 536 2.02 13.74 -6.79
CA ARG A 536 3.34 14.38 -6.98
C ARG A 536 4.03 14.66 -5.65
N HIS A 537 3.28 15.13 -4.66
CA HIS A 537 3.79 15.34 -3.31
C HIS A 537 4.28 14.03 -2.69
N ALA A 538 3.49 12.95 -2.81
CA ALA A 538 3.88 11.62 -2.36
C ALA A 538 5.12 11.10 -3.10
N LEU A 539 5.24 11.33 -4.41
CA LEU A 539 6.44 10.94 -5.18
C LEU A 539 7.70 11.70 -4.75
N ASN A 540 7.59 12.96 -4.31
CA ASN A 540 8.71 13.71 -3.75
C ASN A 540 9.27 13.08 -2.47
N PHE A 541 8.43 12.41 -1.68
CA PHE A 541 8.87 11.65 -0.51
C PHE A 541 9.96 10.63 -0.88
N TYR A 542 9.77 9.83 -1.95
CA TYR A 542 10.74 8.80 -2.35
C TYR A 542 12.09 9.40 -2.70
N ARG A 543 12.10 10.48 -3.51
CA ARG A 543 13.34 11.19 -3.87
C ARG A 543 14.06 11.74 -2.64
N ASN A 544 13.32 12.39 -1.75
CA ASN A 544 13.88 12.97 -0.53
C ASN A 544 14.39 11.89 0.43
N SER A 545 13.66 10.78 0.58
CA SER A 545 14.04 9.66 1.44
C SER A 545 15.26 8.91 0.91
N GLU A 546 15.37 8.70 -0.41
CA GLU A 546 16.58 8.12 -1.02
C GLU A 546 17.81 8.97 -0.72
N THR A 547 17.69 10.29 -0.88
CA THR A 547 18.79 11.22 -0.65
C THR A 547 19.17 11.29 0.83
N ALA A 548 18.18 11.42 1.73
CA ALA A 548 18.39 11.51 3.17
C ALA A 548 18.97 10.22 3.74
N THR A 549 18.46 9.05 3.33
CA THR A 549 18.95 7.75 3.77
C THR A 549 20.40 7.53 3.36
N LYS A 550 20.73 7.89 2.10
CA LYS A 550 22.09 7.79 1.58
C LYS A 550 23.05 8.73 2.33
N TYR A 551 22.64 9.96 2.54
CA TYR A 551 23.43 10.95 3.27
C TYR A 551 23.69 10.50 4.72
N SER A 552 22.65 10.12 5.46
CA SER A 552 22.75 9.67 6.85
C SER A 552 23.63 8.43 6.98
N ARG A 553 23.54 7.48 6.06
CA ARG A 553 24.41 6.30 6.03
C ARG A 553 25.87 6.68 5.82
N ASN A 554 26.17 7.55 4.86
CA ASN A 554 27.55 7.95 4.58
C ASN A 554 28.16 8.72 5.75
N VAL A 555 27.43 9.63 6.37
CA VAL A 555 27.86 10.33 7.60
C VAL A 555 28.08 9.32 8.74
N GLY A 556 27.17 8.36 8.93
CA GLY A 556 27.35 7.30 9.92
C GLY A 556 28.64 6.51 9.69
N LEU A 557 28.89 6.07 8.46
CA LEU A 557 30.11 5.33 8.09
C LEU A 557 31.40 6.14 8.34
N GLU A 558 31.38 7.43 8.04
CA GLU A 558 32.52 8.33 8.29
C GLU A 558 32.84 8.45 9.81
N HIS A 559 31.81 8.36 10.65
CA HIS A 559 31.97 8.43 12.12
C HIS A 559 32.06 7.05 12.78
N GLY A 560 32.12 5.96 12.02
CA GLY A 560 32.23 4.59 12.54
C GLY A 560 30.94 4.04 13.13
N SER A 561 29.77 4.61 12.78
CA SER A 561 28.48 4.09 13.17
C SER A 561 27.94 3.08 12.15
N TYR A 562 27.83 1.82 12.56
CA TYR A 562 27.48 0.69 11.69
C TYR A 562 26.09 0.12 11.91
N VAL A 563 25.43 0.45 13.02
CA VAL A 563 24.15 -0.13 13.46
C VAL A 563 23.06 -0.06 12.39
N ASN A 564 22.95 1.08 11.71
CA ASN A 564 21.87 1.33 10.74
C ASN A 564 22.24 1.06 9.27
N VAL A 565 23.45 0.55 9.00
CA VAL A 565 23.92 0.39 7.61
C VAL A 565 23.05 -0.61 6.84
N ALA A 566 22.83 -1.81 7.39
CA ALA A 566 22.01 -2.84 6.76
C ALA A 566 20.59 -2.35 6.53
N GLY A 567 19.93 -1.81 7.57
CA GLY A 567 18.58 -1.28 7.48
C GLY A 567 18.44 -0.14 6.47
N SER A 568 19.46 0.73 6.35
CA SER A 568 19.45 1.82 5.35
C SER A 568 19.58 1.31 3.90
N ILE A 569 20.36 0.25 3.68
CA ILE A 569 20.48 -0.41 2.37
C ILE A 569 19.16 -1.08 1.98
N ASP A 570 18.57 -1.83 2.90
CA ASP A 570 17.30 -2.52 2.69
C ASP A 570 16.15 -1.54 2.43
N LEU A 571 16.11 -0.44 3.21
CA LEU A 571 15.15 0.63 3.01
C LEU A 571 15.31 1.27 1.62
N GLN A 572 16.52 1.62 1.22
CA GLN A 572 16.78 2.21 -0.09
C GLN A 572 16.35 1.26 -1.22
N LYS A 573 16.67 -0.04 -1.11
CA LYS A 573 16.25 -1.06 -2.08
C LYS A 573 14.72 -1.21 -2.12
N SER A 574 14.07 -1.24 -0.96
CA SER A 574 12.61 -1.33 -0.86
C SER A 574 11.93 -0.11 -1.47
N LEU A 575 12.39 1.10 -1.17
CA LEU A 575 11.83 2.34 -1.73
C LEU A 575 12.05 2.45 -3.25
N LYS A 576 13.21 2.02 -3.75
CA LYS A 576 13.46 1.98 -5.20
C LYS A 576 12.49 1.05 -5.92
N ASN A 577 12.22 -0.10 -5.35
CA ASN A 577 11.36 -1.15 -5.92
C ASN A 577 9.91 -1.08 -5.45
N SER A 578 9.49 -0.01 -4.77
CA SER A 578 8.16 0.14 -4.24
C SER A 578 7.09 0.07 -5.32
N ILE A 579 6.04 -0.74 -5.07
CA ILE A 579 4.85 -0.81 -5.91
C ILE A 579 4.11 0.53 -5.91
N CYS A 580 3.99 1.18 -4.74
CA CYS A 580 3.33 2.47 -4.59
C CYS A 580 4.00 3.55 -5.44
N ARG A 581 5.33 3.64 -5.39
CA ARG A 581 6.10 4.58 -6.20
C ARG A 581 5.78 4.46 -7.70
N ARG A 582 5.70 3.22 -8.21
CA ARG A 582 5.40 2.95 -9.62
C ARG A 582 3.95 3.25 -9.96
N MET A 583 3.02 2.77 -9.16
CA MET A 583 1.59 3.03 -9.36
C MET A 583 1.32 4.53 -9.38
N TRP A 584 1.85 5.29 -8.43
CA TRP A 584 1.56 6.73 -8.37
C TRP A 584 2.24 7.54 -9.47
N ALA A 585 3.41 7.10 -9.97
CA ALA A 585 4.00 7.68 -11.17
C ALA A 585 3.09 7.47 -12.40
N LEU A 586 2.59 6.24 -12.58
CA LEU A 586 1.67 5.88 -13.67
C LEU A 586 0.31 6.61 -13.53
N GLU A 587 -0.27 6.64 -12.32
CA GLU A 587 -1.53 7.34 -12.04
C GLU A 587 -1.38 8.87 -12.23
N THR A 588 -0.26 9.47 -11.83
CA THR A 588 0.01 10.90 -12.08
C THR A 588 0.02 11.21 -13.57
N ARG A 589 0.64 10.36 -14.38
CA ARG A 589 0.64 10.47 -15.85
C ARG A 589 -0.77 10.25 -16.42
N ARG A 590 -1.50 9.29 -15.88
CA ARG A 590 -2.88 8.98 -16.24
C ARG A 590 -3.80 10.18 -16.01
N ILE A 591 -3.74 10.81 -14.84
CA ILE A 591 -4.50 12.04 -14.56
C ILE A 591 -4.16 13.12 -15.59
N GLY A 592 -2.86 13.40 -15.82
CA GLY A 592 -2.44 14.39 -16.81
C GLY A 592 -3.01 14.10 -18.21
N ARG A 593 -3.05 12.84 -18.64
CA ARG A 593 -3.68 12.44 -19.92
C ARG A 593 -5.18 12.68 -19.93
N LEU A 594 -5.86 12.35 -18.84
CA LEU A 594 -7.32 12.48 -18.74
C LEU A 594 -7.76 13.93 -18.74
N VAL A 595 -7.21 14.77 -17.88
CA VAL A 595 -7.60 16.20 -17.73
C VAL A 595 -7.07 17.11 -18.85
N GLY A 596 -6.26 16.61 -19.79
CA GLY A 596 -5.73 17.39 -20.92
C GLY A 596 -4.36 18.03 -20.70
N GLY A 597 -3.63 17.57 -19.68
CA GLY A 597 -2.23 17.99 -19.42
C GLY A 597 -1.23 17.22 -20.28
N ASP A 598 0.00 17.76 -20.40
CA ASP A 598 1.13 17.08 -21.01
C ASP A 598 1.87 16.24 -19.94
N SER A 599 1.86 14.92 -20.10
CA SER A 599 2.44 13.96 -19.15
C SER A 599 3.64 13.22 -19.69
N VAL A 600 4.03 13.48 -20.93
CA VAL A 600 5.10 12.76 -21.63
C VAL A 600 6.46 13.07 -21.00
N GLY A 601 7.23 12.02 -20.70
CA GLY A 601 8.58 12.11 -20.15
C GLY A 601 8.66 12.30 -18.63
N GLN A 602 7.54 12.55 -17.95
CA GLN A 602 7.54 12.63 -16.49
C GLN A 602 7.74 11.23 -15.88
N TYR A 603 8.66 11.09 -14.95
CA TYR A 603 8.93 9.84 -14.20
C TYR A 603 9.34 8.62 -15.05
N ASP A 604 9.88 8.80 -16.27
CA ASP A 604 10.32 7.70 -17.14
C ASP A 604 11.29 6.74 -16.43
N HIS A 605 12.20 7.26 -15.61
CA HIS A 605 13.14 6.45 -14.82
C HIS A 605 12.49 5.58 -13.72
N ILE A 606 11.24 5.85 -13.36
CA ILE A 606 10.47 5.04 -12.41
C ILE A 606 9.66 3.97 -13.15
N VAL A 607 9.06 4.35 -14.26
CA VAL A 607 8.12 3.52 -15.01
C VAL A 607 8.82 2.44 -15.84
N SER A 608 10.07 2.68 -16.28
CA SER A 608 10.81 1.77 -17.17
C SER A 608 11.32 0.48 -16.52
N ASP A 609 11.41 0.43 -15.19
CA ASP A 609 11.89 -0.76 -14.43
C ASP A 609 10.70 -1.60 -13.95
N ILE A 610 10.44 -2.74 -14.61
CA ILE A 610 9.24 -3.58 -14.38
C ILE A 610 9.55 -4.84 -13.56
N ASP A 611 10.84 -5.23 -13.44
CA ASP A 611 11.20 -6.60 -13.09
C ASP A 611 11.16 -6.95 -11.59
N SER A 612 11.18 -5.96 -10.69
CA SER A 612 11.11 -6.21 -9.25
C SER A 612 10.16 -5.24 -8.54
N VAL A 613 9.19 -5.78 -7.83
CA VAL A 613 8.20 -5.00 -7.10
C VAL A 613 8.16 -5.43 -5.64
N VAL A 614 8.26 -4.47 -4.71
CA VAL A 614 8.16 -4.67 -3.27
C VAL A 614 6.88 -4.00 -2.76
N ASP A 615 6.01 -4.77 -2.14
CA ASP A 615 4.76 -4.28 -1.53
C ASP A 615 4.95 -4.10 -0.02
N LYS A 616 4.90 -2.85 0.44
CA LYS A 616 4.97 -2.44 1.85
C LYS A 616 3.71 -1.74 2.32
N ARG A 617 2.61 -1.83 1.55
CA ARG A 617 1.32 -1.27 1.95
C ARG A 617 0.81 -1.99 3.19
N ASN A 618 0.31 -1.22 4.14
CA ASN A 618 -0.35 -1.76 5.33
C ASN A 618 -1.86 -1.83 5.10
N PHE A 619 -2.41 -3.02 5.11
CA PHE A 619 -3.85 -3.30 5.00
C PHE A 619 -4.50 -3.56 6.37
N ASP A 620 -3.70 -3.65 7.43
CA ASP A 620 -4.17 -3.90 8.81
C ASP A 620 -4.49 -2.58 9.57
N GLY A 621 -4.55 -1.44 8.87
CA GLY A 621 -4.82 -0.12 9.46
C GLY A 621 -6.30 0.14 9.78
N PHE A 622 -7.17 -0.86 9.61
CA PHE A 622 -8.60 -0.79 9.91
C PHE A 622 -8.94 -1.63 11.13
N PRO A 623 -9.99 -1.25 11.91
CA PRO A 623 -10.50 -2.14 12.93
C PRO A 623 -10.94 -3.45 12.28
N ASN A 624 -10.52 -4.57 12.84
CA ASN A 624 -10.85 -5.88 12.30
C ASN A 624 -11.38 -6.79 13.40
N CYS A 625 -12.64 -7.13 13.30
CA CYS A 625 -13.32 -8.10 14.16
C CYS A 625 -13.92 -9.24 13.34
N GLU A 626 -13.50 -9.40 12.07
CA GLU A 626 -13.92 -10.50 11.22
C GLU A 626 -13.36 -11.84 11.74
N LEU A 627 -14.12 -12.90 11.49
CA LEU A 627 -13.70 -14.24 11.85
C LEU A 627 -12.40 -14.58 11.10
N PRO A 628 -11.32 -14.99 11.78
CA PRO A 628 -10.10 -15.41 11.11
C PRO A 628 -10.34 -16.51 10.08
N GLY A 629 -9.75 -16.35 8.89
CA GLY A 629 -10.00 -17.23 7.73
C GLY A 629 -11.12 -16.75 6.81
N LYS A 630 -11.89 -15.75 7.20
CA LYS A 630 -12.76 -14.96 6.31
C LYS A 630 -12.03 -13.71 5.79
N PRO A 631 -12.54 -13.06 4.73
CA PRO A 631 -12.00 -11.78 4.28
C PRO A 631 -11.88 -10.78 5.44
N SER A 632 -10.77 -10.05 5.49
CA SER A 632 -10.57 -9.01 6.51
C SER A 632 -11.56 -7.87 6.32
N PHE A 633 -11.84 -7.10 7.36
CA PHE A 633 -12.75 -5.96 7.25
C PHE A 633 -12.28 -4.94 6.18
N GLU A 634 -10.96 -4.78 5.97
CA GLU A 634 -10.41 -3.95 4.89
C GLU A 634 -10.91 -4.37 3.51
N GLU A 635 -11.08 -5.69 3.28
CA GLU A 635 -11.57 -6.20 1.99
C GLU A 635 -13.01 -5.76 1.69
N HIS A 636 -13.80 -5.54 2.73
CA HIS A 636 -15.17 -5.06 2.61
C HIS A 636 -15.29 -3.59 2.19
N VAL A 637 -14.27 -2.80 2.45
CA VAL A 637 -14.23 -1.36 2.08
C VAL A 637 -13.25 -1.05 0.95
N ARG A 638 -12.73 -2.08 0.29
CA ARG A 638 -11.78 -1.93 -0.82
C ARG A 638 -12.49 -1.59 -2.13
N LEU A 639 -11.90 -0.71 -2.93
CA LEU A 639 -12.36 -0.39 -4.28
C LEU A 639 -11.92 -1.47 -5.27
N GLY A 640 -12.62 -2.61 -5.28
CA GLY A 640 -12.28 -3.75 -6.12
C GLY A 640 -11.04 -4.54 -5.67
N PRO A 641 -10.48 -5.40 -6.55
CA PRO A 641 -9.34 -6.24 -6.24
C PRO A 641 -8.09 -5.46 -5.82
N LYS A 642 -7.23 -6.06 -5.00
CA LYS A 642 -5.96 -5.48 -4.56
C LYS A 642 -4.98 -5.40 -5.75
N PRO A 643 -4.62 -4.22 -6.27
CA PRO A 643 -3.66 -4.14 -7.36
C PRO A 643 -2.29 -4.65 -6.94
N GLY A 644 -1.70 -5.52 -7.74
CA GLY A 644 -0.37 -6.10 -7.54
C GLY A 644 0.58 -5.82 -8.71
N ALA A 645 1.57 -6.67 -8.89
CA ALA A 645 2.56 -6.53 -9.96
C ALA A 645 1.94 -6.61 -11.35
N GLN A 646 0.91 -7.44 -11.55
CA GLN A 646 0.25 -7.58 -12.85
C GLN A 646 -0.59 -6.34 -13.17
N ALA A 647 -1.24 -5.73 -12.17
CA ALA A 647 -1.92 -4.46 -12.35
C ALA A 647 -0.95 -3.34 -12.78
N VAL A 648 0.26 -3.26 -12.19
CA VAL A 648 1.29 -2.31 -12.61
C VAL A 648 1.72 -2.56 -14.07
N LYS A 649 1.84 -3.81 -14.49
CA LYS A 649 2.15 -4.14 -15.89
C LYS A 649 1.04 -3.67 -16.84
N ALA A 650 -0.22 -3.91 -16.49
CA ALA A 650 -1.37 -3.42 -17.27
C ALA A 650 -1.39 -1.90 -17.40
N MET A 651 -1.14 -1.18 -16.30
CA MET A 651 -1.02 0.30 -16.32
C MET A 651 0.15 0.76 -17.20
N THR A 652 1.27 0.04 -17.21
CA THR A 652 2.44 0.34 -18.06
C THR A 652 2.11 0.15 -19.54
N VAL A 653 1.36 -0.87 -19.91
CA VAL A 653 0.88 -1.07 -21.30
C VAL A 653 0.08 0.13 -21.78
N THR A 654 -0.87 0.58 -20.98
CA THR A 654 -1.66 1.78 -21.29
C THR A 654 -0.78 3.02 -21.43
N ASP A 655 0.18 3.19 -20.51
CA ASP A 655 1.07 4.34 -20.50
C ASP A 655 1.96 4.40 -21.74
N VAL A 656 2.52 3.27 -22.17
CA VAL A 656 3.35 3.15 -23.38
C VAL A 656 2.55 3.47 -24.64
N LEU A 657 1.31 3.00 -24.71
CA LEU A 657 0.40 3.31 -25.83
C LEU A 657 0.21 4.83 -25.95
N PHE A 658 -0.15 5.49 -24.88
CA PHE A 658 -0.37 6.94 -24.88
C PHE A 658 0.92 7.72 -25.16
N ASP A 659 2.02 7.33 -24.58
CA ASP A 659 3.33 7.98 -24.79
C ASP A 659 3.72 7.94 -26.28
N PHE A 660 3.53 6.78 -26.92
CA PHE A 660 3.73 6.62 -28.35
C PHE A 660 2.82 7.53 -29.17
N LEU A 661 1.51 7.50 -28.91
CA LEU A 661 0.53 8.25 -29.69
C LEU A 661 0.71 9.77 -29.56
N ILE A 662 1.02 10.27 -28.37
CA ILE A 662 1.22 11.70 -28.09
C ILE A 662 2.52 12.20 -28.73
N LYS A 663 3.64 11.48 -28.57
CA LYS A 663 4.93 11.85 -29.18
C LYS A 663 4.84 11.97 -30.69
N ASN A 664 4.12 11.05 -31.32
CA ASN A 664 3.99 11.07 -32.78
C ASN A 664 3.00 12.12 -33.31
N ARG A 665 2.09 12.62 -32.46
CA ARG A 665 1.21 13.76 -32.81
C ARG A 665 2.00 15.07 -32.92
N THR A 666 3.01 15.27 -32.09
CA THR A 666 3.81 16.51 -32.03
C THR A 666 4.86 16.60 -33.13
N THR A 667 5.46 15.47 -33.57
CA THR A 667 6.55 15.43 -34.56
C THR A 667 6.07 15.75 -35.97
N LYS A 668 4.80 15.60 -36.32
CA LYS A 668 4.23 15.93 -37.65
C LYS A 668 4.31 17.40 -38.03
N LYS A 669 4.62 18.31 -37.10
CA LYS A 669 4.76 19.74 -37.40
C LYS A 669 6.15 20.14 -37.93
N THR A 670 7.16 19.25 -37.92
CA THR A 670 8.55 19.64 -38.18
C THR A 670 9.33 18.79 -39.16
N SER A 671 8.87 17.63 -39.66
CA SER A 671 9.67 16.87 -40.66
C SER A 671 8.89 15.84 -41.47
N SER A 672 9.26 15.67 -42.72
CA SER A 672 8.67 14.81 -43.77
C SER A 672 9.11 13.32 -43.72
N SER A 673 9.62 12.82 -42.59
CA SER A 673 10.10 11.43 -42.48
C SER A 673 9.38 10.69 -41.32
N SER A 674 8.10 10.36 -41.50
CA SER A 674 7.28 9.72 -40.46
C SER A 674 7.43 8.21 -40.35
N THR A 675 8.13 7.55 -41.28
CA THR A 675 8.36 6.08 -41.23
C THR A 675 9.59 5.66 -40.41
N SER A 676 10.55 6.56 -40.18
CA SER A 676 11.78 6.23 -39.43
C SER A 676 11.62 6.24 -37.90
N THR A 677 10.51 6.75 -37.36
CA THR A 677 10.26 6.80 -35.91
C THR A 677 9.64 5.52 -35.35
N LEU A 678 8.93 4.74 -36.16
CA LEU A 678 8.36 3.43 -35.76
C LEU A 678 9.44 2.37 -35.55
N SER A 679 10.56 2.44 -36.30
CA SER A 679 11.64 1.47 -36.21
C SER A 679 12.55 1.62 -34.98
N ASN A 680 12.43 2.71 -34.22
CA ASN A 680 13.29 3.02 -33.09
C ASN A 680 12.69 2.67 -31.71
N ILE A 681 11.42 2.23 -31.65
CA ILE A 681 10.78 1.81 -30.40
C ILE A 681 10.70 0.28 -30.40
N ASP A 682 11.39 -0.33 -29.47
CA ASP A 682 11.28 -1.77 -29.25
C ASP A 682 9.92 -2.08 -28.59
N LEU A 683 8.89 -2.18 -29.42
CA LEU A 683 7.56 -2.60 -28.99
C LEU A 683 7.53 -4.08 -28.61
N SER A 684 8.53 -4.87 -29.00
CA SER A 684 8.59 -6.32 -28.73
C SER A 684 8.59 -6.61 -27.23
N ARG A 685 9.24 -5.79 -26.42
CA ARG A 685 9.27 -5.90 -24.96
C ARG A 685 7.87 -5.81 -24.31
N TYR A 686 6.97 -5.01 -24.91
CA TYR A 686 5.61 -4.79 -24.38
C TYR A 686 4.56 -5.72 -24.99
N LEU A 687 4.95 -6.43 -26.07
CA LEU A 687 4.15 -7.44 -26.75
C LEU A 687 4.60 -8.87 -26.42
N ASP A 688 5.57 -9.01 -25.51
CA ASP A 688 6.05 -10.30 -25.03
C ASP A 688 4.86 -11.13 -24.50
N PRO A 689 4.67 -12.37 -24.98
CA PRO A 689 3.63 -13.26 -24.47
C PRO A 689 3.62 -13.38 -22.93
N ASP A 690 4.79 -13.35 -22.30
CA ASP A 690 4.91 -13.41 -20.85
C ASP A 690 4.42 -12.14 -20.12
N LEU A 691 4.32 -11.00 -20.80
CA LEU A 691 3.75 -9.76 -20.28
C LEU A 691 2.22 -9.73 -20.45
N VAL A 692 1.71 -10.44 -21.47
CA VAL A 692 0.30 -10.48 -21.88
C VAL A 692 -0.47 -11.60 -21.18
N ILE A 693 0.21 -12.49 -20.47
CA ILE A 693 -0.40 -13.67 -19.84
C ILE A 693 -1.33 -13.24 -18.71
N SER A 694 -2.58 -13.64 -18.88
CA SER A 694 -3.67 -13.63 -17.90
C SER A 694 -3.67 -12.40 -16.96
N LEU A 695 -4.35 -11.35 -17.40
CA LEU A 695 -4.75 -10.24 -16.51
C LEU A 695 -5.62 -10.85 -15.40
N PRO A 696 -5.13 -10.93 -14.14
CA PRO A 696 -5.84 -11.68 -13.12
C PRO A 696 -6.98 -10.85 -12.50
N GLU A 697 -8.15 -11.44 -12.42
CA GLU A 697 -9.31 -10.87 -11.71
C GLU A 697 -9.02 -10.64 -10.21
N THR A 698 -7.98 -11.27 -9.68
CA THR A 698 -7.53 -11.08 -8.31
C THR A 698 -6.82 -9.73 -8.07
N GLU A 699 -6.34 -9.07 -9.13
CA GLU A 699 -5.64 -7.78 -9.07
C GLU A 699 -6.34 -6.66 -9.83
N LEU A 700 -7.16 -6.98 -10.82
CA LEU A 700 -7.80 -6.05 -11.77
C LEU A 700 -9.31 -6.20 -11.75
N THR A 701 -10.01 -5.08 -11.92
CA THR A 701 -11.44 -5.08 -12.16
C THR A 701 -11.77 -5.54 -13.59
N ALA A 702 -13.00 -5.97 -13.82
CA ALA A 702 -13.45 -6.36 -15.16
C ALA A 702 -13.25 -5.22 -16.19
N ALA A 703 -13.53 -3.97 -15.80
CA ALA A 703 -13.31 -2.81 -16.65
C ALA A 703 -11.81 -2.58 -16.98
N GLU A 704 -10.91 -2.75 -15.99
CA GLU A 704 -9.46 -2.66 -16.20
C GLU A 704 -8.96 -3.75 -17.15
N ILE A 705 -9.44 -4.99 -17.01
CA ILE A 705 -9.10 -6.11 -17.89
C ILE A 705 -9.53 -5.82 -19.32
N GLU A 706 -10.79 -5.46 -19.50
CA GLU A 706 -11.36 -5.19 -20.80
C GLU A 706 -10.64 -4.04 -21.52
N ASN A 707 -10.45 -2.91 -20.84
CA ASN A 707 -9.75 -1.75 -21.41
C ASN A 707 -8.29 -2.04 -21.74
N THR A 708 -7.59 -2.79 -20.88
CA THR A 708 -6.20 -3.20 -21.15
C THR A 708 -6.11 -4.10 -22.39
N ASN A 709 -7.06 -4.99 -22.60
CA ASN A 709 -7.12 -5.83 -23.80
C ASN A 709 -7.30 -4.99 -25.08
N ILE A 710 -8.10 -3.92 -25.03
CA ILE A 710 -8.21 -2.98 -26.15
C ILE A 710 -6.91 -2.21 -26.37
N HIS A 711 -6.28 -1.73 -25.31
CA HIS A 711 -4.98 -1.04 -25.41
C HIS A 711 -3.90 -1.95 -26.01
N LEU A 712 -3.85 -3.23 -25.62
CA LEU A 712 -3.01 -4.25 -26.24
C LEU A 712 -3.31 -4.45 -27.73
N THR A 713 -4.61 -4.45 -28.09
CA THR A 713 -5.05 -4.56 -29.50
C THR A 713 -4.54 -3.38 -30.31
N LEU A 714 -4.62 -2.15 -29.77
CA LEU A 714 -4.09 -0.95 -30.41
C LEU A 714 -2.56 -1.00 -30.56
N LEU A 715 -1.84 -1.47 -29.54
CA LEU A 715 -0.36 -1.68 -29.62
C LEU A 715 0.00 -2.72 -30.67
N LYS A 716 -0.72 -3.83 -30.75
CA LYS A 716 -0.52 -4.87 -31.79
C LYS A 716 -0.78 -4.32 -33.19
N ALA A 717 -1.82 -3.50 -33.33
CA ALA A 717 -2.10 -2.81 -34.59
C ALA A 717 -0.94 -1.88 -35.01
N LEU A 718 -0.37 -1.10 -34.06
CA LEU A 718 0.79 -0.26 -34.29
C LEU A 718 2.05 -1.07 -34.65
N ALA A 719 2.28 -2.21 -33.97
CA ALA A 719 3.40 -3.12 -34.27
C ALA A 719 3.26 -3.74 -35.68
N SER A 720 2.03 -4.10 -36.10
CA SER A 720 1.75 -4.61 -37.45
C SER A 720 2.09 -3.59 -38.55
N LEU A 721 1.89 -2.30 -38.28
CA LEU A 721 2.30 -1.23 -39.20
C LEU A 721 3.84 -1.02 -39.24
N ALA A 722 4.53 -1.30 -38.14
CA ALA A 722 5.99 -1.14 -38.05
C ALA A 722 6.76 -2.31 -38.67
N SER A 723 6.20 -3.53 -38.66
CA SER A 723 6.89 -4.77 -39.04
C SER A 723 7.03 -5.01 -40.55
N THR A 724 6.65 -4.07 -41.39
CA THR A 724 6.81 -4.21 -42.87
C THR A 724 8.26 -4.37 -43.35
N ASP A 725 9.25 -4.18 -42.48
CA ASP A 725 10.69 -4.22 -42.82
C ASP A 725 11.51 -5.37 -42.19
N THR A 726 10.97 -6.26 -41.38
CA THR A 726 11.75 -7.30 -40.72
C THR A 726 11.40 -8.72 -41.15
N LYS A 727 12.42 -9.53 -41.39
CA LYS A 727 12.36 -10.98 -41.74
C LYS A 727 11.92 -11.79 -40.51
N GLN A 728 10.64 -11.72 -40.13
CA GLN A 728 10.11 -12.61 -39.11
C GLN A 728 9.50 -13.87 -39.70
N SER A 729 9.64 -15.01 -38.99
CA SER A 729 9.27 -16.34 -39.45
C SER A 729 7.75 -16.65 -39.47
N SER A 730 6.91 -15.72 -38.99
CA SER A 730 5.44 -15.81 -39.04
C SER A 730 4.81 -14.55 -39.61
N PRO A 731 3.80 -14.63 -40.48
CA PRO A 731 3.14 -13.44 -41.04
C PRO A 731 2.45 -12.66 -39.93
N PRO A 732 2.66 -11.32 -39.81
CA PRO A 732 1.96 -10.51 -38.84
C PRO A 732 0.45 -10.52 -39.11
N THR A 733 -0.34 -10.52 -38.03
CA THR A 733 -1.81 -10.42 -38.12
C THR A 733 -2.19 -9.13 -38.84
N PRO A 734 -3.08 -9.18 -39.83
CA PRO A 734 -3.47 -7.99 -40.55
C PRO A 734 -4.08 -6.91 -39.62
N ILE A 735 -3.75 -5.65 -39.84
CA ILE A 735 -4.31 -4.51 -39.08
C ILE A 735 -5.84 -4.51 -39.08
N THR A 736 -6.45 -4.98 -40.18
CA THR A 736 -7.89 -5.11 -40.36
C THR A 736 -8.53 -5.96 -39.27
N THR A 737 -7.89 -7.05 -38.85
CA THR A 737 -8.40 -7.90 -37.75
C THR A 737 -8.47 -7.14 -36.44
N HIS A 738 -7.45 -6.32 -36.13
CA HIS A 738 -7.42 -5.51 -34.90
C HIS A 738 -8.50 -4.41 -34.93
N LEU A 739 -8.76 -3.82 -36.12
CA LEU A 739 -9.82 -2.82 -36.28
C LEU A 739 -11.21 -3.43 -36.15
N VAL A 740 -11.46 -4.66 -36.63
CA VAL A 740 -12.71 -5.39 -36.44
C VAL A 740 -12.95 -5.68 -34.95
N THR A 741 -11.93 -6.08 -34.21
CA THR A 741 -12.04 -6.27 -32.75
C THR A 741 -12.39 -4.97 -32.06
N LEU A 742 -11.78 -3.84 -32.44
CA LEU A 742 -12.09 -2.53 -31.92
C LEU A 742 -13.53 -2.09 -32.24
N GLU A 743 -13.97 -2.30 -33.47
CA GLU A 743 -15.33 -1.97 -33.91
C GLU A 743 -16.38 -2.78 -33.13
N SER A 744 -16.13 -4.07 -32.94
CA SER A 744 -17.01 -4.95 -32.14
C SER A 744 -17.14 -4.43 -30.72
N PHE A 745 -16.02 -4.10 -30.07
CA PHE A 745 -16.00 -3.53 -28.71
C PHE A 745 -16.80 -2.22 -28.62
N LEU A 746 -16.54 -1.26 -29.52
CA LEU A 746 -17.23 0.04 -29.51
C LEU A 746 -18.74 -0.13 -29.75
N THR A 747 -19.13 -1.01 -30.65
CA THR A 747 -20.54 -1.30 -30.96
C THR A 747 -21.22 -1.96 -29.78
N GLU A 748 -20.60 -2.93 -29.13
CA GLU A 748 -21.13 -3.59 -27.93
C GLU A 748 -21.33 -2.59 -26.79
N LYS A 749 -20.36 -1.72 -26.54
CA LYS A 749 -20.49 -0.66 -25.51
C LYS A 749 -21.59 0.34 -25.85
N LEU A 750 -21.72 0.70 -27.13
CA LEU A 750 -22.78 1.62 -27.56
C LEU A 750 -24.18 1.00 -27.36
N ILE A 751 -24.36 -0.26 -27.73
CA ILE A 751 -25.59 -0.99 -27.50
C ILE A 751 -25.90 -1.07 -26.02
N MET A 752 -24.91 -1.47 -25.20
CA MET A 752 -25.03 -1.62 -23.76
C MET A 752 -25.45 -0.29 -23.10
N LEU A 753 -24.75 0.81 -23.36
CA LEU A 753 -25.05 2.12 -22.78
C LEU A 753 -26.31 2.79 -23.32
N SER A 754 -26.80 2.41 -24.53
CA SER A 754 -28.01 2.96 -25.14
C SER A 754 -29.27 2.15 -24.83
N SER A 755 -29.14 0.84 -24.64
CA SER A 755 -30.26 -0.09 -24.40
C SER A 755 -30.67 -0.21 -22.94
N THR A 756 -29.78 0.15 -22.03
CA THR A 756 -30.13 0.18 -20.61
C THR A 756 -30.98 1.42 -20.34
N PRO A 757 -32.25 1.26 -19.94
CA PRO A 757 -32.96 2.38 -19.35
C PRO A 757 -32.08 2.91 -18.23
N ILE A 758 -31.92 4.22 -18.18
CA ILE A 758 -31.08 4.93 -17.19
C ILE A 758 -31.39 4.49 -15.74
N SER A 759 -32.50 3.77 -15.55
CA SER A 759 -33.01 3.26 -14.28
C SER A 759 -32.52 1.85 -13.86
N THR A 760 -31.81 1.05 -14.69
CA THR A 760 -31.86 -0.38 -14.34
C THR A 760 -30.57 -1.20 -14.37
N SER A 761 -29.35 -0.79 -14.86
CA SER A 761 -28.34 -1.83 -14.88
C SER A 761 -26.84 -1.49 -14.85
N ILE A 762 -26.42 -0.27 -15.12
CA ILE A 762 -25.02 0.12 -14.97
C ILE A 762 -24.90 1.35 -14.10
N LEU A 763 -25.94 2.13 -14.09
CA LEU A 763 -26.11 3.23 -13.18
C LEU A 763 -26.76 2.68 -11.91
N PRO A 764 -26.22 2.98 -10.74
CA PRO A 764 -26.98 2.80 -9.53
C PRO A 764 -28.33 3.48 -9.75
N THR A 765 -29.39 2.76 -9.53
CA THR A 765 -30.75 3.29 -9.67
C THR A 765 -30.85 4.48 -8.73
N THR A 766 -30.87 5.66 -9.30
CA THR A 766 -31.30 6.84 -8.58
C THR A 766 -32.76 6.66 -8.26
N ILE A 767 -33.14 7.02 -7.06
CA ILE A 767 -34.51 6.87 -6.56
C ILE A 767 -35.44 7.75 -7.41
N PRO A 768 -36.55 7.21 -7.89
CA PRO A 768 -37.64 8.04 -8.26
C PRO A 768 -38.15 8.77 -7.02
N LEU A 769 -38.47 10.03 -7.14
CA LEU A 769 -39.10 10.88 -6.15
C LEU A 769 -40.06 10.13 -5.19
N ALA A 770 -40.17 10.56 -3.95
CA ALA A 770 -41.02 10.04 -2.89
C ALA A 770 -42.45 9.65 -3.28
N SER A 771 -42.99 10.23 -4.36
CA SER A 771 -44.27 9.87 -4.92
C SER A 771 -44.34 8.51 -5.64
N ALA A 772 -43.21 7.99 -6.12
CA ALA A 772 -43.13 6.68 -6.74
C ALA A 772 -42.82 5.56 -5.73
N ILE A 773 -42.23 5.87 -4.60
CA ILE A 773 -41.92 4.93 -3.54
C ILE A 773 -43.18 4.40 -2.87
N LYS A 774 -44.22 5.20 -2.78
CA LYS A 774 -45.53 4.80 -2.21
C LYS A 774 -46.33 3.82 -3.05
N GLN A 775 -45.93 3.51 -4.27
CA GLN A 775 -46.71 2.69 -5.21
C GLN A 775 -46.05 1.38 -5.66
N GLN A 776 -44.81 1.09 -5.27
CA GLN A 776 -44.16 -0.19 -5.57
C GLN A 776 -43.99 -1.05 -4.31
N PRO A 777 -44.28 -2.37 -4.37
CA PRO A 777 -43.99 -3.26 -3.28
C PRO A 777 -42.46 -3.30 -3.03
N ALA A 778 -42.07 -3.12 -1.80
CA ALA A 778 -40.71 -3.02 -1.32
C ALA A 778 -39.92 -4.33 -1.53
N THR A 779 -39.28 -4.54 -2.66
CA THR A 779 -38.44 -5.73 -2.90
C THR A 779 -37.00 -5.44 -3.30
N THR A 780 -36.60 -4.17 -3.53
CA THR A 780 -35.17 -3.85 -3.76
C THR A 780 -34.83 -2.47 -3.24
N PRO A 781 -33.79 -2.33 -2.40
CA PRO A 781 -33.33 -1.02 -1.96
C PRO A 781 -32.81 -0.23 -3.17
N SER A 782 -33.30 0.98 -3.34
CA SER A 782 -32.85 1.91 -4.38
C SER A 782 -31.51 2.52 -3.97
N SER A 783 -30.61 2.77 -4.91
CA SER A 783 -29.33 3.43 -4.63
C SER A 783 -29.39 4.92 -4.97
N ILE A 784 -28.72 5.74 -4.17
CA ILE A 784 -28.65 7.20 -4.34
C ILE A 784 -27.23 7.59 -4.78
N GLY A 785 -27.08 8.43 -5.77
CA GLY A 785 -25.83 9.01 -6.23
C GLY A 785 -24.93 8.08 -7.07
N PRO A 786 -23.81 8.60 -7.60
CA PRO A 786 -22.86 7.81 -8.37
C PRO A 786 -22.02 6.93 -7.42
N SER A 787 -21.85 5.64 -7.78
CA SER A 787 -20.92 4.77 -7.07
C SER A 787 -19.49 4.92 -7.61
N TRP A 788 -18.52 4.45 -6.83
CA TRP A 788 -17.14 4.34 -7.31
C TRP A 788 -17.04 3.51 -8.60
N LEU A 789 -17.81 2.42 -8.69
CA LEU A 789 -17.77 1.53 -9.85
C LEU A 789 -18.31 2.23 -11.11
N TYR A 790 -19.38 3.00 -10.98
CA TYR A 790 -19.88 3.82 -12.08
C TYR A 790 -18.84 4.81 -12.60
N LEU A 791 -18.20 5.56 -11.69
CA LEU A 791 -17.15 6.51 -12.05
C LEU A 791 -15.94 5.80 -12.65
N HIS A 792 -15.48 4.71 -12.02
CA HIS A 792 -14.33 3.92 -12.46
C HIS A 792 -14.54 3.34 -13.87
N THR A 793 -15.69 2.71 -14.13
CA THR A 793 -15.98 2.13 -15.44
C THR A 793 -16.14 3.20 -16.51
N THR A 794 -16.82 4.29 -16.20
CA THR A 794 -17.06 5.40 -17.14
C THR A 794 -15.75 6.11 -17.49
N ILE A 795 -14.94 6.47 -16.51
CA ILE A 795 -13.67 7.17 -16.74
C ILE A 795 -12.65 6.26 -17.44
N SER A 796 -12.61 4.98 -17.10
CA SER A 796 -11.73 4.01 -17.77
C SER A 796 -12.17 3.81 -19.23
N LEU A 797 -13.47 3.78 -19.52
CA LEU A 797 -13.96 3.76 -20.90
C LEU A 797 -13.59 5.05 -21.65
N LEU A 798 -13.76 6.23 -21.04
CA LEU A 798 -13.34 7.50 -21.64
C LEU A 798 -11.85 7.49 -21.95
N GLU A 799 -10.99 6.96 -21.07
CA GLU A 799 -9.55 6.80 -21.35
C GLU A 799 -9.32 5.94 -22.61
N THR A 800 -10.02 4.82 -22.75
CA THR A 800 -9.92 3.93 -23.90
C THR A 800 -10.44 4.62 -25.19
N LEU A 801 -11.52 5.37 -25.11
CA LEU A 801 -12.04 6.17 -26.24
C LEU A 801 -11.03 7.24 -26.66
N LYS A 802 -10.34 7.88 -25.70
CA LYS A 802 -9.27 8.85 -25.98
C LYS A 802 -8.08 8.19 -26.67
N ALA A 803 -7.63 7.03 -26.21
CA ALA A 803 -6.58 6.25 -26.86
C ALA A 803 -6.98 5.88 -28.29
N THR A 804 -8.22 5.43 -28.48
CA THR A 804 -8.78 5.09 -29.80
C THR A 804 -8.81 6.31 -30.72
N ASN A 805 -9.29 7.46 -30.26
CA ASN A 805 -9.33 8.70 -31.04
C ASN A 805 -7.93 9.16 -31.48
N LEU A 806 -6.94 9.10 -30.57
CA LEU A 806 -5.54 9.40 -30.89
C LEU A 806 -4.99 8.42 -31.94
N PHE A 807 -5.29 7.13 -31.82
CA PHE A 807 -4.88 6.10 -32.76
C PHE A 807 -5.51 6.31 -34.15
N LEU A 808 -6.81 6.59 -34.23
CA LEU A 808 -7.48 6.89 -35.49
C LEU A 808 -6.93 8.17 -36.14
N THR A 809 -6.66 9.20 -35.37
CA THR A 809 -5.99 10.43 -35.81
C THR A 809 -4.59 10.14 -36.36
N PHE A 810 -3.86 9.19 -35.79
CA PHE A 810 -2.57 8.72 -36.29
C PHE A 810 -2.70 8.01 -37.65
N LEU A 811 -3.76 7.20 -37.86
CA LEU A 811 -4.04 6.47 -39.10
C LEU A 811 -4.53 7.36 -40.26
N SER A 812 -5.29 8.42 -39.96
CA SER A 812 -5.99 9.25 -40.99
C SER A 812 -5.06 9.78 -42.08
N PRO A 813 -3.82 10.28 -41.87
CA PRO A 813 -2.92 10.73 -42.92
C PRO A 813 -2.36 9.61 -43.79
N GLN A 814 -2.36 8.35 -43.28
CA GLN A 814 -1.83 7.21 -44.02
C GLN A 814 -2.84 6.62 -45.01
N SER A 815 -4.11 6.87 -44.79
CA SER A 815 -5.23 6.42 -45.66
C SER A 815 -5.48 7.31 -46.86
N SER A 816 -4.84 8.47 -46.96
CA SER A 816 -5.00 9.35 -48.13
C SER A 816 -4.22 8.80 -49.33
N PRO A 817 -4.85 8.61 -50.51
CA PRO A 817 -4.13 8.20 -51.69
C PRO A 817 -3.12 9.29 -52.03
N THR A 818 -1.83 9.01 -51.94
CA THR A 818 -0.77 9.84 -52.47
C THR A 818 -1.01 9.94 -53.95
N THR A 819 -1.42 11.13 -54.39
CA THR A 819 -1.35 11.55 -55.82
C THR A 819 0.12 11.54 -56.22
N ARG A 820 0.63 10.35 -56.61
CA ARG A 820 1.90 10.25 -57.30
C ARG A 820 1.76 10.92 -58.64
N LYS A 821 2.50 12.01 -58.88
CA LYS A 821 2.73 12.52 -60.21
C LYS A 821 3.33 11.41 -61.07
N PRO A 822 2.82 11.16 -62.26
CA PRO A 822 3.32 10.14 -63.17
C PRO A 822 4.55 10.68 -63.93
N ASP A 823 5.74 10.57 -63.37
CA ASP A 823 6.99 10.74 -64.14
C ASP A 823 8.15 10.11 -63.40
N LEU A 824 8.35 8.79 -63.62
CA LEU A 824 9.64 8.12 -63.70
C LEU A 824 9.39 6.59 -63.94
N PRO A 825 10.14 5.91 -64.82
CA PRO A 825 9.88 4.55 -65.21
C PRO A 825 10.19 3.55 -64.12
N ALA A 826 9.23 2.67 -63.87
CA ALA A 826 9.24 1.61 -62.85
C ALA A 826 10.37 0.59 -63.10
N THR A 827 11.38 0.57 -62.22
CA THR A 827 12.20 -0.64 -62.00
C THR A 827 11.36 -1.62 -61.19
N LYS A 828 11.02 -2.77 -61.82
CA LYS A 828 10.27 -3.86 -61.21
C LYS A 828 11.08 -4.50 -60.08
N SER A 829 10.80 -4.11 -58.85
CA SER A 829 11.08 -4.94 -57.66
C SER A 829 9.87 -5.80 -57.40
N LYS A 830 9.93 -7.06 -57.75
CA LYS A 830 8.95 -8.08 -57.37
C LYS A 830 9.15 -8.43 -55.89
N ASN A 831 8.07 -8.51 -55.12
CA ASN A 831 7.90 -9.03 -53.77
C ASN A 831 8.16 -8.01 -52.63
N ALA A 832 7.29 -7.04 -52.48
CA ALA A 832 6.85 -6.53 -51.17
C ALA A 832 5.32 -6.55 -51.20
N GLN A 833 4.73 -7.52 -50.54
CA GLN A 833 3.28 -7.51 -50.23
C GLN A 833 3.07 -6.44 -49.16
N SER A 834 2.77 -5.20 -49.60
CA SER A 834 2.30 -4.16 -48.66
C SER A 834 0.94 -4.61 -48.12
N GLN A 835 0.82 -4.73 -46.81
CA GLN A 835 -0.46 -4.99 -46.16
C GLN A 835 -1.48 -3.91 -46.59
N PRO A 836 -2.74 -4.26 -46.82
CA PRO A 836 -3.77 -3.28 -47.16
C PRO A 836 -3.98 -2.34 -45.95
N LEU A 837 -3.72 -1.07 -46.15
CA LEU A 837 -4.03 -0.02 -45.17
C LEU A 837 -5.56 0.08 -45.00
N PRO A 838 -6.07 0.45 -43.83
CA PRO A 838 -7.48 0.60 -43.58
C PRO A 838 -8.08 1.63 -44.54
N THR A 839 -9.31 1.37 -44.98
CA THR A 839 -10.04 2.30 -45.87
C THR A 839 -10.40 3.57 -45.05
N LYS A 840 -10.49 4.70 -45.76
CA LYS A 840 -10.93 5.96 -45.14
C LYS A 840 -12.29 5.82 -44.48
N GLU A 841 -13.20 5.07 -45.11
CA GLU A 841 -14.53 4.79 -44.62
C GLU A 841 -14.51 4.02 -43.27
N THR A 842 -13.66 3.02 -43.11
CA THR A 842 -13.51 2.27 -41.84
C THR A 842 -13.04 3.20 -40.70
N VAL A 843 -12.10 4.10 -40.98
CA VAL A 843 -11.59 5.05 -39.99
C VAL A 843 -12.68 6.07 -39.59
N GLU A 844 -13.45 6.57 -40.57
CA GLU A 844 -14.57 7.47 -40.32
C GLU A 844 -15.70 6.80 -39.51
N ASN A 845 -16.03 5.54 -39.80
CA ASN A 845 -17.02 4.79 -39.04
C ASN A 845 -16.62 4.60 -37.58
N LEU A 846 -15.35 4.27 -37.32
CA LEU A 846 -14.81 4.15 -35.95
C LEU A 846 -14.82 5.49 -35.20
N HIS A 847 -14.50 6.61 -35.87
CA HIS A 847 -14.64 7.96 -35.27
C HIS A 847 -16.08 8.25 -34.88
N ASN A 848 -17.03 7.95 -35.75
CA ASN A 848 -18.46 8.16 -35.48
C ASN A 848 -18.92 7.32 -34.27
N LEU A 849 -18.46 6.09 -34.11
CA LEU A 849 -18.79 5.26 -32.95
C LEU A 849 -18.19 5.85 -31.64
N VAL A 850 -16.97 6.37 -31.68
CA VAL A 850 -16.35 7.04 -30.52
C VAL A 850 -17.17 8.29 -30.14
N GLU A 851 -17.56 9.14 -31.11
CA GLU A 851 -18.36 10.34 -30.86
C GLU A 851 -19.74 9.98 -30.27
N GLN A 852 -20.40 8.97 -30.81
CA GLN A 852 -21.68 8.50 -30.30
C GLN A 852 -21.58 8.00 -28.86
N LEU A 853 -20.52 7.25 -28.51
CA LEU A 853 -20.28 6.77 -27.16
C LEU A 853 -20.07 7.93 -26.19
N VAL A 854 -19.25 8.91 -26.55
CA VAL A 854 -19.02 10.11 -25.73
C VAL A 854 -20.32 10.87 -25.51
N ASP A 855 -21.17 10.99 -26.53
CA ASP A 855 -22.46 11.67 -26.41
C ASP A 855 -23.46 10.90 -25.54
N VAL A 856 -23.44 9.58 -25.57
CA VAL A 856 -24.26 8.74 -24.67
C VAL A 856 -23.79 8.90 -23.22
N ILE A 857 -22.50 8.83 -22.97
CA ILE A 857 -21.93 9.04 -21.63
C ILE A 857 -22.31 10.44 -21.11
N ARG A 858 -22.15 11.48 -21.95
CA ARG A 858 -22.49 12.86 -21.60
C ARG A 858 -23.96 13.02 -21.23
N ARG A 859 -24.87 12.40 -22.00
CA ARG A 859 -26.32 12.44 -21.72
C ARG A 859 -26.66 11.73 -20.42
N ASN A 860 -26.10 10.54 -20.19
CA ASN A 860 -26.33 9.76 -18.98
C ASN A 860 -25.82 10.50 -17.73
N THR A 861 -24.64 11.09 -17.81
CA THR A 861 -24.07 11.87 -16.70
C THR A 861 -24.90 13.12 -16.39
N ARG A 862 -25.37 13.85 -17.41
CA ARG A 862 -26.25 15.00 -17.19
C ARG A 862 -27.59 14.62 -16.57
N PHE A 863 -28.15 13.47 -16.96
CA PHE A 863 -29.38 12.97 -16.37
C PHE A 863 -29.21 12.67 -14.88
N LEU A 864 -28.11 11.98 -14.47
CA LEU A 864 -27.79 11.75 -13.07
C LEU A 864 -27.64 13.06 -12.29
N LYS A 865 -26.92 14.02 -12.86
CA LYS A 865 -26.74 15.34 -12.25
C LYS A 865 -28.07 16.05 -12.00
N MET A 866 -29.00 15.96 -12.96
CA MET A 866 -30.35 16.52 -12.80
C MET A 866 -31.10 15.83 -11.65
N GLN A 867 -31.01 14.52 -11.52
CA GLN A 867 -31.68 13.78 -10.44
C GLN A 867 -31.15 14.17 -9.06
N ILE A 868 -29.83 14.33 -8.89
CA ILE A 868 -29.24 14.78 -7.63
C ILE A 868 -29.68 16.21 -7.28
N ALA A 869 -29.87 17.06 -8.29
CA ALA A 869 -30.32 18.46 -8.10
C ALA A 869 -31.83 18.61 -7.89
N GLU A 870 -32.61 17.53 -7.91
CA GLU A 870 -34.07 17.60 -7.72
C GLU A 870 -34.45 18.15 -6.35
N SER A 871 -35.49 19.01 -6.33
CA SER A 871 -36.01 19.57 -5.09
C SER A 871 -36.63 18.47 -4.23
N GLY A 872 -36.15 18.29 -3.00
CA GLY A 872 -36.59 17.22 -2.10
C GLY A 872 -35.54 16.15 -1.85
N MET A 873 -34.55 16.00 -2.73
CA MET A 873 -33.48 14.99 -2.58
C MET A 873 -32.72 15.13 -1.24
N LEU A 874 -32.45 16.36 -0.80
CA LEU A 874 -31.81 16.59 0.50
C LEU A 874 -32.62 16.02 1.67
N GLY A 875 -33.95 16.24 1.66
CA GLY A 875 -34.85 15.72 2.69
C GLY A 875 -34.93 14.19 2.68
N GLU A 876 -35.01 13.59 1.49
CA GLU A 876 -34.99 12.15 1.33
C GLU A 876 -33.67 11.55 1.83
N LEU A 877 -32.54 12.19 1.51
CA LEU A 877 -31.22 11.73 1.96
C LEU A 877 -31.09 11.78 3.48
N VAL A 878 -31.63 12.81 4.12
CA VAL A 878 -31.66 12.94 5.60
C VAL A 878 -32.48 11.80 6.21
N GLU A 879 -33.66 11.51 5.67
CA GLU A 879 -34.49 10.42 6.18
C GLU A 879 -33.84 9.04 5.99
N TRP A 880 -33.06 8.89 4.93
CA TRP A 880 -32.28 7.69 4.71
C TRP A 880 -31.14 7.52 5.73
N VAL A 881 -30.44 8.60 6.07
CA VAL A 881 -29.42 8.58 7.15
C VAL A 881 -30.06 8.25 8.49
N ARG A 882 -31.28 8.71 8.74
CA ARG A 882 -32.05 8.36 9.94
C ARG A 882 -32.45 6.91 10.04
N GLY A 883 -32.49 6.16 8.91
CA GLY A 883 -32.77 4.74 8.90
C GLY A 883 -34.17 4.37 8.36
N GLU A 884 -34.83 5.24 7.62
CA GLU A 884 -36.09 4.89 6.91
C GLU A 884 -35.77 4.21 5.56
N TYR A 885 -35.30 2.99 5.59
CA TYR A 885 -34.95 2.24 4.37
C TYR A 885 -36.15 1.59 3.67
N GLY A 886 -37.37 1.83 4.12
CA GLY A 886 -38.54 1.17 3.57
C GLY A 886 -38.57 -0.35 3.81
N PHE A 887 -37.90 -0.83 4.82
CA PHE A 887 -38.08 -2.18 5.30
C PHE A 887 -39.47 -2.25 5.94
N GLU A 888 -40.47 -2.60 5.15
CA GLU A 888 -41.73 -3.03 5.73
C GLU A 888 -41.44 -4.24 6.62
N ASN A 889 -41.85 -4.13 7.88
CA ASN A 889 -42.07 -5.29 8.69
C ASN A 889 -42.80 -6.31 7.85
N ASP A 890 -42.15 -7.40 7.44
CA ASP A 890 -42.83 -8.61 7.03
C ASP A 890 -43.70 -8.99 8.22
N GLY A 891 -44.92 -8.50 8.17
CA GLY A 891 -45.89 -8.70 9.24
C GLY A 891 -46.04 -10.19 9.47
N TYR A 892 -45.47 -10.66 10.55
CA TYR A 892 -46.03 -11.78 11.22
C TYR A 892 -47.39 -11.31 11.77
N ASN A 893 -48.35 -11.20 10.86
CA ASN A 893 -49.75 -11.36 11.21
C ASN A 893 -49.92 -12.82 11.65
N SER A 894 -49.58 -13.10 12.91
CA SER A 894 -50.17 -14.22 13.60
C SER A 894 -51.67 -13.91 13.69
N GLY A 895 -52.44 -14.44 12.74
CA GLY A 895 -53.89 -14.57 12.86
C GLY A 895 -54.18 -15.27 14.22
N GLY A 896 -54.45 -14.49 15.20
CA GLY A 896 -54.91 -14.96 16.51
C GLY A 896 -56.31 -15.46 16.33
N ASP A 897 -56.46 -16.76 16.28
CA ASP A 897 -57.70 -17.42 16.64
C ASP A 897 -57.77 -17.45 18.18
N GLY A 898 -58.90 -16.94 18.70
CA GLY A 898 -59.11 -16.77 20.14
C GLY A 898 -59.11 -18.10 20.90
N GLY A 899 -58.39 -18.12 21.99
CA GLY A 899 -58.40 -19.17 22.98
C GLY A 899 -57.98 -18.58 24.31
N ASP A 900 -58.97 -18.19 25.15
CA ASP A 900 -58.77 -17.89 26.57
C ASP A 900 -58.09 -19.09 27.25
N ASN A 901 -56.92 -18.85 27.86
CA ASN A 901 -56.50 -19.55 29.06
C ASN A 901 -55.56 -18.66 29.86
N ASP A 902 -56.14 -18.21 30.96
CA ASP A 902 -55.54 -17.66 32.13
C ASP A 902 -54.54 -18.65 32.74
N ASP A 903 -53.26 -18.25 32.91
CA ASP A 903 -52.45 -18.62 34.08
C ASP A 903 -51.10 -17.87 34.04
N GLY A 904 -50.83 -17.27 35.18
CA GLY A 904 -49.86 -16.25 35.43
C GLY A 904 -48.37 -16.64 35.44
N ASP A 905 -47.56 -15.55 35.61
CA ASP A 905 -46.16 -15.45 35.98
C ASP A 905 -45.10 -15.79 34.95
N ALA A 906 -44.67 -14.74 34.28
CA ALA A 906 -43.24 -14.29 34.16
C ALA A 906 -43.19 -13.09 33.25
N VAL A 907 -43.41 -11.92 33.79
CA VAL A 907 -43.13 -10.64 33.08
C VAL A 907 -41.62 -10.39 33.12
N GLY A 908 -40.93 -10.91 32.15
CA GLY A 908 -39.73 -10.24 31.69
C GLY A 908 -40.18 -9.17 30.68
N GLU A 909 -40.30 -7.93 31.13
CA GLU A 909 -40.51 -6.78 30.23
C GLU A 909 -39.37 -6.78 29.20
N ALA A 910 -39.68 -7.21 27.98
CA ALA A 910 -38.85 -6.96 26.83
C ALA A 910 -38.82 -5.43 26.67
N GLU A 911 -37.71 -4.80 27.08
CA GLU A 911 -37.48 -3.37 26.77
C GLU A 911 -37.81 -3.12 25.30
N PRO A 912 -38.49 -2.03 24.97
CA PRO A 912 -38.76 -1.69 23.58
C PRO A 912 -37.41 -1.55 22.85
N VAL A 913 -37.15 -2.44 21.88
CA VAL A 913 -35.95 -2.44 21.06
C VAL A 913 -35.86 -1.03 20.46
N GLY A 914 -34.87 -0.24 20.92
CA GLY A 914 -34.62 1.09 20.39
C GLY A 914 -34.27 0.92 18.90
N THR A 915 -34.98 1.60 18.01
CA THR A 915 -34.68 1.59 16.60
C THR A 915 -33.38 2.34 16.35
N VAL A 916 -32.58 1.94 15.36
CA VAL A 916 -31.35 2.65 14.94
C VAL A 916 -31.64 4.14 14.70
N ARG A 917 -32.81 4.45 14.16
CA ARG A 917 -33.33 5.82 13.97
C ARG A 917 -33.27 6.65 15.24
N ARG A 918 -33.83 6.12 16.34
CA ARG A 918 -33.84 6.84 17.62
C ARG A 918 -32.43 7.17 18.11
N GLU A 919 -31.52 6.21 18.03
CA GLU A 919 -30.15 6.43 18.49
C GLU A 919 -29.41 7.47 17.62
N ILE A 920 -29.68 7.52 16.32
CA ILE A 920 -29.09 8.54 15.41
C ILE A 920 -29.68 9.93 15.68
N GLU A 921 -31.02 10.04 15.84
CA GLU A 921 -31.67 11.31 16.16
C GLU A 921 -31.23 11.88 17.50
N GLU A 922 -30.86 11.03 18.46
CA GLU A 922 -30.34 11.46 19.75
C GLU A 922 -28.82 11.78 19.70
N LEU A 923 -28.08 11.26 18.73
CA LEU A 923 -26.65 11.53 18.51
C LEU A 923 -26.38 12.76 17.65
N MET A 924 -27.23 13.01 16.64
CA MET A 924 -27.01 14.04 15.61
C MET A 924 -28.29 14.86 15.44
N ASP A 925 -28.17 16.16 15.53
CA ASP A 925 -29.27 17.08 15.26
C ASP A 925 -29.56 17.17 13.74
N THR A 926 -30.76 17.60 13.41
CA THR A 926 -31.22 17.72 12.01
C THR A 926 -30.32 18.62 11.16
N ALA A 927 -29.81 19.71 11.75
CA ALA A 927 -28.95 20.66 11.04
C ALA A 927 -27.60 20.02 10.67
N SER A 928 -27.02 19.23 11.55
CA SER A 928 -25.78 18.46 11.28
C SER A 928 -25.99 17.41 10.18
N LEU A 929 -27.15 16.74 10.19
CA LEU A 929 -27.51 15.77 9.15
C LEU A 929 -27.73 16.44 7.79
N GLU A 930 -28.43 17.57 7.76
CA GLU A 930 -28.62 18.36 6.52
C GLU A 930 -27.28 18.86 5.95
N LEU A 931 -26.37 19.34 6.80
CA LEU A 931 -25.05 19.81 6.38
C LEU A 931 -24.21 18.67 5.80
N PHE A 932 -24.23 17.49 6.45
CA PHE A 932 -23.54 16.28 5.94
C PHE A 932 -24.11 15.87 4.57
N CYS A 933 -25.44 15.76 4.46
CA CYS A 933 -26.10 15.36 3.22
C CYS A 933 -25.87 16.37 2.09
N ALA A 934 -25.91 17.68 2.38
CA ALA A 934 -25.61 18.71 1.39
C ALA A 934 -24.16 18.59 0.88
N SER A 935 -23.17 18.41 1.79
CA SER A 935 -21.78 18.22 1.41
C SER A 935 -21.55 16.96 0.56
N LEU A 936 -22.29 15.89 0.83
CA LEU A 936 -22.25 14.67 0.03
C LEU A 936 -22.80 14.89 -1.38
N MET A 937 -23.96 15.58 -1.50
CA MET A 937 -24.55 15.94 -2.78
C MET A 937 -23.63 16.87 -3.60
N GLU A 938 -23.00 17.85 -2.99
CA GLU A 938 -22.01 18.72 -3.64
C GLU A 938 -20.84 17.89 -4.20
N SER A 939 -20.29 16.96 -3.42
CA SER A 939 -19.20 16.10 -3.87
C SER A 939 -19.60 15.17 -5.01
N TRP A 940 -20.83 14.70 -5.03
CA TRP A 940 -21.37 13.93 -6.17
C TRP A 940 -21.52 14.78 -7.43
N ASP A 941 -22.05 16.00 -7.28
CA ASP A 941 -22.17 16.96 -8.38
C ASP A 941 -20.81 17.28 -9.01
N GLU A 942 -19.80 17.54 -8.18
CA GLU A 942 -18.41 17.75 -8.61
C GLU A 942 -17.83 16.54 -9.35
N SER A 943 -18.06 15.31 -8.86
CA SER A 943 -17.59 14.09 -9.50
C SER A 943 -18.22 13.90 -10.90
N LEU A 944 -19.51 14.22 -11.05
CA LEU A 944 -20.21 14.18 -12.36
C LEU A 944 -19.74 15.31 -13.28
N ASP A 945 -19.48 16.51 -12.76
CA ASP A 945 -18.86 17.59 -13.55
C ASP A 945 -17.47 17.21 -14.06
N GLY A 946 -16.71 16.46 -13.25
CA GLY A 946 -15.44 15.88 -13.68
C GLY A 946 -15.60 14.98 -14.90
N VAL A 947 -16.57 14.07 -14.89
CA VAL A 947 -16.87 13.19 -16.05
C VAL A 947 -17.27 14.03 -17.27
N LEU A 948 -18.11 15.05 -17.10
CA LEU A 948 -18.49 15.94 -18.19
C LEU A 948 -17.32 16.74 -18.76
N GLY A 949 -16.39 17.18 -17.87
CA GLY A 949 -15.15 17.83 -18.27
C GLY A 949 -14.26 16.92 -19.10
N LEU A 950 -14.12 15.65 -18.72
CA LEU A 950 -13.40 14.65 -19.53
C LEU A 950 -14.03 14.44 -20.91
N CYS A 951 -15.37 14.36 -21.00
CA CYS A 951 -16.07 14.29 -22.27
C CYS A 951 -15.80 15.51 -23.19
N ALA A 952 -15.50 16.68 -22.62
CA ALA A 952 -15.20 17.89 -23.41
C ALA A 952 -13.78 17.91 -23.97
N VAL A 953 -12.83 17.18 -23.34
CA VAL A 953 -11.41 17.10 -23.74
C VAL A 953 -11.15 15.94 -24.72
N MET A 954 -12.15 15.11 -25.02
CA MET A 954 -12.06 14.01 -25.99
C MET A 954 -12.00 14.52 -27.43
#